data_7fd1047946cc8e821ee32b07ff075be2
#
_entry.id   7fd1047946cc8e821ee32b07ff075be2
#
_cell.length_a   1.000
_cell.length_b   1.000
_cell.length_c   1.000
_cell.angle_alpha   90.00
_cell.angle_beta   90.00
_cell.angle_gamma   90.00
#
_symmetry.space_group_name_H-M   'P 1'
#
loop_
_entity.id
_entity.type
_entity.pdbx_description
1 polymer ?
#
loop_
_entity_poly.entity_id
_entity_poly.type
_entity_poly.pdbx_seq_one_letter_code
_entity_poly.pdbx_strand_id
1 'polypeptide(L)'
;MLGKYKAVLALLLLIILVPLTLLMTLGLWVPTMAGIWLPLGTRIALDESPRITRKGLIIPDLRYLVGDCQLAHITNASLSHPSRWLLNVGTVELDSACLAKLPQTEQSPAAPKTLAQWQSMLPNTWINIDKLIFSPWQEWQGKLSLALTSDIQQLRYQGEKVKFQGQLKGQQLTVSELDVIAFEYQPPVKLVGEFTMPLVPDGLPVSGHATATLNLPQEPSLVDAELDWQENSGQLIVLARDNGDPLLDLPWQITRQQLTVSDGRWSWPYAGFPLSGRLGVKVDNWQAGLENALISGRLSVLTQGQAGKGNAVLNFGPGKLSMDNSQLPLQLTGEAKQADLILYARLPAQLSGSLTDPTLAFEPGALLRSKGRVIDSLDIDEIRWPLAGVKVTQRGVDGRLQAILQVHENELGDFVLHMDGLANDFLPDAGRWQWRYWGKGSFTPMNATWDVAGKGEWHDSTITLTDLSTGFDQLQYGTMTVEKPRLILDKPVVWVRDAQHPSFSGALSLDAGQTLFTGGSVLPPSTLKFSVDGRDPTYFLFKGDLHAGEIGPVRVNGRWDGIRLRGNAWWPKQSLTVFQPLVPPDWKMNLRDGELYAQVAFSAAPEQGFRAGGHGVLKGGSAWMPDNQVNGVDFVLPFRFADGAWHLGTRGPVTLRIAEVINLVTAKNITADLQGRYPWTEEEPLLLTDVSVDVLGGNVLMKQLRMPQHDPALLRLNNLSSSELVSAVNPKQFAMSGAFSGALPLWLNNEKWIVKDGWLANSGPMTLRLDKDTADAVVKDNMTAGSAINWLRYMEISRSSTNINLDNLGLLTMQANITGTSRVDGKSGTVNLNYHHEENIFTLWRSLRFGDNLQAWLEQNARLPGNDCPQGKECEEKQ
;
A
#
# COMPACT_ATOMS: atom_id res chain seq x y z
N MET A 1 92.15 -76.54 6.83
CA MET A 1 91.81 -75.12 7.02
C MET A 1 90.69 -74.56 6.14
N LEU A 2 90.27 -75.26 5.11
CA LEU A 2 89.21 -74.69 4.18
C LEU A 2 87.74 -74.82 4.71
N GLY A 3 87.49 -75.63 5.79
CA GLY A 3 86.13 -75.69 6.36
C GLY A 3 85.69 -74.51 7.20
N LYS A 4 86.52 -73.85 7.89
CA LYS A 4 86.28 -72.66 8.75
C LYS A 4 85.97 -71.39 7.95
N TYR A 5 86.60 -71.24 6.77
CA TYR A 5 86.24 -70.10 5.88
C TYR A 5 84.84 -70.12 5.22
N LYS A 6 84.42 -71.36 4.91
CA LYS A 6 83.03 -71.57 4.35
C LYS A 6 81.99 -71.33 5.39
N ALA A 7 82.19 -71.66 6.66
CA ALA A 7 81.19 -71.35 7.75
C ALA A 7 81.21 -69.83 8.08
N VAL A 8 82.34 -69.16 8.09
CA VAL A 8 82.43 -67.70 8.31
C VAL A 8 81.76 -66.98 7.11
N LEU A 9 82.01 -67.42 5.89
CA LEU A 9 81.42 -66.82 4.70
C LEU A 9 79.93 -67.03 4.67
N ALA A 10 79.45 -68.19 5.04
CA ALA A 10 78.03 -68.58 5.13
C ALA A 10 77.30 -67.68 6.25
N LEU A 11 78.01 -67.52 7.39
CA LEU A 11 77.47 -66.66 8.47
C LEU A 11 77.42 -65.17 8.06
N LEU A 12 78.50 -64.70 7.39
CA LEU A 12 78.53 -63.34 6.80
C LEU A 12 77.39 -63.10 5.74
N LEU A 13 77.23 -64.14 4.87
CA LEU A 13 76.17 -64.08 3.89
C LEU A 13 74.74 -64.13 4.55
N LEU A 14 74.61 -64.88 5.62
CA LEU A 14 73.37 -64.98 6.38
C LEU A 14 73.12 -63.66 7.15
N ILE A 15 74.15 -63.04 7.71
CA ILE A 15 74.10 -61.71 8.36
C ILE A 15 73.74 -60.58 7.38
N ILE A 16 74.11 -60.70 6.12
CA ILE A 16 73.77 -59.76 5.06
C ILE A 16 72.40 -60.10 4.39
N LEU A 17 72.10 -61.32 4.15
CA LEU A 17 70.94 -61.77 3.43
C LEU A 17 69.67 -61.68 4.27
N VAL A 18 69.73 -61.95 5.59
CA VAL A 18 68.58 -61.85 6.50
C VAL A 18 68.08 -60.38 6.64
N PRO A 19 68.95 -59.42 6.91
CA PRO A 19 68.53 -58.01 6.92
C PRO A 19 68.01 -57.53 5.56
N LEU A 20 68.63 -57.97 4.45
CA LEU A 20 68.27 -57.63 3.10
C LEU A 20 66.86 -58.19 2.76
N THR A 21 66.58 -59.49 3.11
CA THR A 21 65.27 -60.05 2.91
C THR A 21 64.23 -59.45 3.81
N LEU A 22 64.55 -59.10 5.06
CA LEU A 22 63.68 -58.34 5.94
C LEU A 22 63.40 -56.94 5.41
N LEU A 23 64.35 -56.27 4.83
CA LEU A 23 64.18 -54.98 4.17
C LEU A 23 63.37 -55.09 2.90
N MET A 24 63.47 -56.14 2.12
CA MET A 24 62.69 -56.30 0.89
C MET A 24 61.23 -56.79 1.17
N THR A 25 61.03 -57.40 2.33
CA THR A 25 59.68 -57.87 2.75
C THR A 25 58.96 -56.94 3.72
N LEU A 26 59.45 -55.69 3.91
CA LEU A 26 58.88 -54.66 4.78
C LEU A 26 57.37 -54.50 4.57
N GLY A 27 56.89 -54.50 3.32
CA GLY A 27 55.46 -54.40 2.98
C GLY A 27 54.58 -55.54 3.51
N LEU A 28 55.12 -56.70 3.75
CA LEU A 28 54.42 -57.90 4.21
C LEU A 28 54.29 -57.99 5.74
N TRP A 29 55.40 -57.75 6.44
CA TRP A 29 55.39 -57.96 7.89
C TRP A 29 55.10 -56.71 8.73
N VAL A 30 55.34 -55.51 8.21
CA VAL A 30 55.04 -54.26 8.93
C VAL A 30 53.52 -54.15 9.25
N PRO A 31 52.58 -54.42 8.33
CA PRO A 31 51.17 -54.42 8.68
C PRO A 31 50.78 -55.43 9.72
N THR A 32 51.38 -56.66 9.65
CA THR A 32 51.11 -57.74 10.61
C THR A 32 51.66 -57.46 12.00
N MET A 33 52.86 -56.93 12.08
CA MET A 33 53.49 -56.53 13.35
C MET A 33 52.79 -55.33 13.97
N ALA A 34 52.44 -54.31 13.12
CA ALA A 34 51.63 -53.18 13.57
C ALA A 34 50.28 -53.61 14.13
N GLY A 35 49.64 -54.66 13.52
CA GLY A 35 48.41 -55.24 13.97
C GLY A 35 48.38 -55.74 15.41
N ILE A 36 49.58 -56.15 15.97
CA ILE A 36 49.67 -56.57 17.35
C ILE A 36 49.49 -55.44 18.36
N TRP A 37 49.75 -54.20 17.93
CA TRP A 37 49.66 -52.99 18.76
C TRP A 37 48.37 -52.18 18.49
N LEU A 38 47.61 -52.56 17.45
CA LEU A 38 46.40 -51.87 17.05
C LEU A 38 45.17 -52.38 17.82
N PRO A 39 44.17 -51.59 18.05
CA PRO A 39 42.91 -52.05 18.61
C PRO A 39 42.26 -53.19 17.79
N LEU A 40 41.54 -54.09 18.47
CA LEU A 40 40.85 -55.21 17.82
C LEU A 40 39.83 -54.65 16.78
N GLY A 41 39.85 -55.18 15.56
CA GLY A 41 39.00 -54.68 14.48
C GLY A 41 39.58 -53.58 13.61
N THR A 42 40.81 -53.18 13.91
CA THR A 42 41.54 -52.22 13.04
C THR A 42 42.73 -52.90 12.36
N ARG A 43 43.08 -52.40 11.16
CA ARG A 43 44.22 -52.91 10.39
C ARG A 43 44.90 -51.79 9.58
N ILE A 44 46.16 -51.97 9.33
CA ILE A 44 46.91 -51.16 8.36
C ILE A 44 47.05 -51.94 7.06
N ALA A 45 46.78 -51.27 5.95
CA ALA A 45 47.05 -51.78 4.60
C ALA A 45 48.08 -50.84 3.93
N LEU A 46 49.05 -51.46 3.24
CA LEU A 46 50.07 -50.76 2.46
C LEU A 46 49.91 -51.15 0.99
N ASP A 47 49.65 -50.19 0.13
CA ASP A 47 49.53 -50.46 -1.31
C ASP A 47 50.91 -50.54 -1.99
N GLU A 48 51.87 -49.80 -1.45
CA GLU A 48 53.22 -49.84 -1.88
C GLU A 48 54.18 -50.19 -0.71
N SER A 49 55.25 -50.97 -1.01
CA SER A 49 56.17 -51.39 0.01
C SER A 49 56.99 -50.20 0.54
N PRO A 50 57.16 -50.09 1.87
CA PRO A 50 58.06 -49.11 2.49
C PRO A 50 59.50 -49.23 2.00
N ARG A 51 60.21 -48.10 1.90
CA ARG A 51 61.59 -48.04 1.42
C ARG A 51 62.45 -47.37 2.47
N ILE A 52 63.57 -48.01 2.79
CA ILE A 52 64.61 -47.42 3.66
C ILE A 52 65.64 -46.72 2.79
N THR A 53 65.88 -45.42 3.06
CA THR A 53 66.86 -44.60 2.38
C THR A 53 67.89 -44.09 3.38
N ARG A 54 68.94 -43.44 2.87
CA ARG A 54 69.94 -42.79 3.74
C ARG A 54 69.34 -41.63 4.60
N LYS A 55 68.18 -41.15 4.24
CA LYS A 55 67.46 -40.08 4.94
C LYS A 55 66.36 -40.57 5.88
N GLY A 56 66.11 -41.88 5.91
CA GLY A 56 65.07 -42.46 6.77
C GLY A 56 64.15 -43.44 6.01
N LEU A 57 63.09 -43.85 6.71
CA LEU A 57 62.03 -44.75 6.19
C LEU A 57 61.00 -43.92 5.41
N ILE A 58 60.68 -44.32 4.20
CA ILE A 58 59.65 -43.72 3.34
C ILE A 58 58.50 -44.75 3.22
N ILE A 59 57.27 -44.33 3.51
CA ILE A 59 56.00 -45.07 3.34
C ILE A 59 55.22 -44.33 2.28
N PRO A 60 55.17 -44.81 1.05
CA PRO A 60 54.48 -44.12 -0.04
C PRO A 60 52.98 -44.01 0.15
N ASP A 61 52.34 -45.12 0.61
CA ASP A 61 50.88 -45.23 0.81
C ASP A 61 50.59 -46.07 2.04
N LEU A 62 49.73 -45.59 2.92
CA LEU A 62 49.27 -46.30 4.10
C LEU A 62 47.77 -46.00 4.32
N ARG A 63 46.99 -47.04 4.44
CA ARG A 63 45.56 -46.95 4.79
C ARG A 63 45.33 -47.53 6.16
N TYR A 64 44.66 -46.79 7.02
CA TYR A 64 44.20 -47.24 8.33
C TYR A 64 42.69 -47.55 8.24
N LEU A 65 42.33 -48.81 8.47
CA LEU A 65 40.97 -49.34 8.30
C LEU A 65 40.41 -49.75 9.66
N VAL A 66 39.13 -49.39 9.86
CA VAL A 66 38.31 -49.84 10.98
C VAL A 66 37.21 -50.72 10.42
N GLY A 67 37.33 -52.06 10.58
CA GLY A 67 36.53 -53.03 9.81
C GLY A 67 36.76 -52.82 8.31
N ASP A 68 35.71 -52.48 7.58
CA ASP A 68 35.76 -52.16 6.14
C ASP A 68 35.79 -50.65 5.84
N CYS A 69 35.81 -49.81 6.88
CA CYS A 69 35.78 -48.34 6.73
C CYS A 69 37.22 -47.79 6.72
N GLN A 70 37.60 -47.00 5.72
CA GLN A 70 38.89 -46.34 5.64
C GLN A 70 38.90 -45.07 6.47
N LEU A 71 39.35 -45.15 7.74
CA LEU A 71 39.39 -43.99 8.65
C LEU A 71 40.45 -42.99 8.26
N ALA A 72 41.64 -43.48 7.83
CA ALA A 72 42.71 -42.58 7.36
C ALA A 72 43.42 -43.13 6.13
N HIS A 73 43.75 -42.25 5.21
CA HIS A 73 44.62 -42.51 4.07
C HIS A 73 45.81 -41.55 4.12
N ILE A 74 46.98 -42.09 4.20
CA ILE A 74 48.26 -41.37 4.38
C ILE A 74 49.13 -41.63 3.14
N THR A 75 49.52 -40.57 2.48
CA THR A 75 50.40 -40.64 1.32
C THR A 75 51.72 -39.91 1.52
N ASN A 76 52.79 -40.46 0.96
CA ASN A 76 54.15 -39.88 1.00
C ASN A 76 54.65 -39.58 2.42
N ALA A 77 54.52 -40.51 3.35
CA ALA A 77 55.10 -40.38 4.68
C ALA A 77 56.57 -40.71 4.72
N SER A 78 57.36 -39.91 5.40
CA SER A 78 58.78 -40.14 5.60
C SER A 78 59.16 -39.94 7.06
N LEU A 79 59.81 -40.93 7.66
CA LEU A 79 60.28 -40.94 9.04
C LEU A 79 61.82 -40.93 9.07
N SER A 80 62.40 -39.91 9.71
CA SER A 80 63.85 -39.74 9.84
C SER A 80 64.25 -39.38 11.27
N HIS A 81 65.50 -39.62 11.66
CA HIS A 81 66.04 -39.32 13.00
C HIS A 81 67.43 -38.68 12.94
N PRO A 82 67.52 -37.40 12.45
CA PRO A 82 68.85 -36.71 12.42
C PRO A 82 69.33 -36.35 13.82
N SER A 83 68.59 -35.74 14.67
CA SER A 83 68.83 -35.46 16.11
C SER A 83 67.59 -35.66 16.94
N ARG A 84 66.46 -35.81 16.30
CA ARG A 84 65.08 -36.02 16.81
C ARG A 84 64.26 -36.76 15.74
N TRP A 85 63.16 -37.36 16.15
CA TRP A 85 62.25 -38.00 15.22
C TRP A 85 61.57 -36.92 14.36
N LEU A 86 61.65 -37.07 13.06
CA LEU A 86 60.98 -36.19 12.10
C LEU A 86 60.08 -36.99 11.18
N LEU A 87 58.76 -36.79 11.32
CA LEU A 87 57.75 -37.41 10.46
C LEU A 87 57.25 -36.33 9.51
N ASN A 88 57.48 -36.46 8.23
CA ASN A 88 56.87 -35.60 7.22
C ASN A 88 55.91 -36.43 6.41
N VAL A 89 54.68 -35.93 6.20
CA VAL A 89 53.60 -36.59 5.47
C VAL A 89 53.08 -35.66 4.39
N GLY A 90 52.97 -36.14 3.17
CA GLY A 90 52.43 -35.34 2.07
C GLY A 90 50.91 -35.08 2.26
N THR A 91 50.11 -36.16 2.31
CA THR A 91 48.66 -35.97 2.50
C THR A 91 48.14 -36.97 3.54
N VAL A 92 47.22 -36.50 4.36
CA VAL A 92 46.41 -37.31 5.28
C VAL A 92 44.96 -36.99 5.01
N GLU A 93 44.20 -37.98 4.57
CA GLU A 93 42.75 -37.90 4.44
C GLU A 93 42.09 -38.66 5.58
N LEU A 94 41.24 -37.97 6.35
CA LEU A 94 40.49 -38.55 7.46
C LEU A 94 39.01 -38.61 7.12
N ASP A 95 38.35 -39.73 7.30
CA ASP A 95 36.90 -39.91 7.12
C ASP A 95 36.20 -39.91 8.48
N SER A 96 35.46 -38.84 8.76
CA SER A 96 34.74 -38.65 10.03
C SER A 96 33.65 -39.73 10.23
N ALA A 97 33.03 -40.22 9.17
CA ALA A 97 32.01 -41.29 9.26
C ALA A 97 32.56 -42.60 9.82
N CYS A 98 33.86 -42.87 9.67
CA CYS A 98 34.53 -44.05 10.20
C CYS A 98 34.91 -43.91 11.69
N LEU A 99 34.95 -42.70 12.24
CA LEU A 99 35.26 -42.44 13.67
C LEU A 99 34.26 -43.14 14.59
N ALA A 100 32.97 -43.12 14.24
CA ALA A 100 31.91 -43.76 15.01
C ALA A 100 32.05 -45.32 15.08
N LYS A 101 32.83 -45.93 14.18
CA LYS A 101 33.08 -47.38 14.11
C LYS A 101 34.32 -47.84 14.86
N LEU A 102 35.06 -46.88 15.47
CA LEU A 102 36.20 -47.22 16.31
C LEU A 102 35.74 -48.11 17.48
N PRO A 103 36.41 -49.23 17.74
CA PRO A 103 36.04 -50.08 18.86
C PRO A 103 36.23 -49.31 20.18
N GLN A 104 35.18 -49.30 21.01
CA GLN A 104 35.30 -48.75 22.33
C GLN A 104 36.18 -49.71 23.16
N THR A 105 37.36 -49.25 23.53
CA THR A 105 38.26 -50.01 24.40
C THR A 105 37.60 -50.14 25.78
N GLU A 106 37.32 -51.39 26.22
CA GLU A 106 36.92 -51.60 27.62
C GLU A 106 37.98 -50.97 28.50
N GLN A 107 37.52 -50.09 29.41
CA GLN A 107 38.39 -49.35 30.32
C GLN A 107 39.22 -50.39 31.12
N SER A 108 40.53 -50.43 30.86
CA SER A 108 41.46 -51.19 31.66
C SER A 108 41.44 -50.66 33.10
N PRO A 109 41.44 -51.51 34.13
CA PRO A 109 41.42 -51.07 35.53
C PRO A 109 42.71 -50.37 36.03
N ALA A 110 43.61 -50.03 35.15
CA ALA A 110 44.80 -49.24 35.44
C ALA A 110 44.42 -47.79 35.76
N ALA A 111 45.01 -47.21 36.79
CA ALA A 111 44.79 -45.78 37.13
C ALA A 111 45.16 -44.90 35.95
N PRO A 112 44.30 -43.88 35.59
CA PRO A 112 44.55 -43.01 34.46
C PRO A 112 45.88 -42.29 34.66
N LYS A 113 46.74 -42.23 33.61
CA LYS A 113 48.02 -41.53 33.65
C LYS A 113 47.81 -40.04 33.75
N THR A 114 48.63 -39.38 34.55
CA THR A 114 48.67 -37.90 34.64
C THR A 114 49.24 -37.28 33.36
N LEU A 115 48.88 -36.01 33.11
CA LEU A 115 49.39 -35.22 31.97
C LEU A 115 50.93 -35.21 31.98
N ALA A 116 51.55 -35.03 33.16
CA ALA A 116 53.03 -35.06 33.30
C ALA A 116 53.59 -36.44 32.94
N GLN A 117 52.92 -37.56 33.30
CA GLN A 117 53.33 -38.88 32.89
C GLN A 117 53.24 -39.08 31.36
N TRP A 118 52.17 -38.58 30.74
CA TRP A 118 52.03 -38.63 29.27
C TRP A 118 53.13 -37.81 28.60
N GLN A 119 53.38 -36.58 29.07
CA GLN A 119 54.45 -35.71 28.52
C GLN A 119 55.85 -36.33 28.64
N SER A 120 56.14 -36.96 29.77
CA SER A 120 57.45 -37.65 29.97
C SER A 120 57.67 -38.85 29.04
N MET A 121 56.57 -39.46 28.55
CA MET A 121 56.62 -40.61 27.63
C MET A 121 56.72 -40.16 26.15
N LEU A 122 56.49 -38.88 25.85
CA LEU A 122 56.55 -38.40 24.48
C LEU A 122 57.97 -38.44 23.95
N PRO A 123 58.25 -39.10 22.82
CA PRO A 123 59.51 -38.99 22.15
C PRO A 123 59.67 -37.58 21.56
N ASN A 124 60.91 -37.08 21.53
CA ASN A 124 61.21 -35.82 20.86
C ASN A 124 60.96 -35.94 19.34
N THR A 125 59.76 -35.56 18.94
CA THR A 125 59.22 -35.84 17.60
C THR A 125 58.60 -34.56 17.01
N TRP A 126 58.89 -34.35 15.73
CA TRP A 126 58.26 -33.36 14.91
C TRP A 126 57.46 -34.00 13.80
N ILE A 127 56.21 -33.65 13.69
CA ILE A 127 55.29 -34.18 12.67
C ILE A 127 54.87 -33.01 11.79
N ASN A 128 55.07 -33.12 10.49
CA ASN A 128 54.63 -32.15 9.50
C ASN A 128 53.74 -32.85 8.50
N ILE A 129 52.50 -32.35 8.32
CA ILE A 129 51.56 -32.84 7.31
C ILE A 129 51.35 -31.70 6.36
N ASP A 130 51.72 -31.84 5.08
CA ASP A 130 51.56 -30.79 4.10
C ASP A 130 50.11 -30.55 3.72
N LYS A 131 49.28 -31.61 3.74
CA LYS A 131 47.84 -31.50 3.45
C LYS A 131 47.09 -32.50 4.32
N LEU A 132 46.27 -31.96 5.25
CA LEU A 132 45.33 -32.68 6.07
C LEU A 132 43.92 -32.39 5.55
N ILE A 133 43.15 -33.42 5.15
CA ILE A 133 41.83 -33.34 4.57
C ILE A 133 40.86 -34.07 5.48
N PHE A 134 39.70 -33.42 5.74
CA PHE A 134 38.60 -34.04 6.50
C PHE A 134 37.41 -34.31 5.56
N SER A 135 37.07 -35.56 5.35
CA SER A 135 35.85 -35.92 4.65
C SER A 135 34.67 -36.01 5.62
N PRO A 136 33.50 -35.40 5.32
CA PRO A 136 33.09 -34.76 4.09
C PRO A 136 33.51 -33.27 3.97
N TRP A 137 34.13 -32.66 4.97
CA TRP A 137 34.40 -31.21 5.07
C TRP A 137 35.73 -30.82 4.43
N GLN A 138 35.87 -30.97 3.11
CA GLN A 138 37.10 -30.74 2.38
C GLN A 138 37.59 -29.26 2.41
N GLU A 139 36.66 -28.31 2.63
CA GLU A 139 36.95 -26.89 2.77
C GLU A 139 37.80 -26.55 4.01
N TRP A 140 37.88 -27.44 4.98
CA TRP A 140 38.69 -27.29 6.20
C TRP A 140 40.11 -27.87 6.06
N GLN A 141 40.54 -28.21 4.86
CA GLN A 141 41.88 -28.75 4.63
C GLN A 141 42.98 -27.73 4.98
N GLY A 142 44.13 -28.23 5.45
CA GLY A 142 45.22 -27.36 5.82
C GLY A 142 46.53 -28.11 6.08
N LYS A 143 47.56 -27.35 6.40
CA LYS A 143 48.87 -27.83 6.80
C LYS A 143 48.96 -27.95 8.33
N LEU A 144 49.40 -29.09 8.84
CA LEU A 144 49.62 -29.34 10.25
C LEU A 144 51.09 -29.51 10.59
N SER A 145 51.54 -28.81 11.62
CA SER A 145 52.87 -29.01 12.22
C SER A 145 52.69 -29.24 13.73
N LEU A 146 53.21 -30.35 14.21
CA LEU A 146 53.20 -30.74 15.64
C LEU A 146 54.64 -31.01 16.11
N ALA A 147 55.06 -30.29 17.14
CA ALA A 147 56.32 -30.49 17.81
C ALA A 147 56.08 -31.04 19.20
N LEU A 148 56.54 -32.28 19.46
CA LEU A 148 56.38 -32.99 20.70
C LEU A 148 57.74 -33.12 21.39
N THR A 149 57.87 -32.49 22.56
CA THR A 149 58.98 -32.73 23.50
C THR A 149 58.45 -33.00 24.89
N SER A 150 59.22 -33.53 25.80
CA SER A 150 58.79 -33.79 27.17
C SER A 150 58.30 -32.50 27.89
N ASP A 151 58.87 -31.32 27.54
CA ASP A 151 58.66 -30.10 28.26
C ASP A 151 57.62 -29.21 27.61
N ILE A 152 57.54 -29.25 26.24
CA ILE A 152 56.65 -28.38 25.46
C ILE A 152 56.10 -29.16 24.28
N GLN A 153 54.77 -29.07 24.12
CA GLN A 153 54.06 -29.58 22.93
C GLN A 153 53.50 -28.36 22.16
N GLN A 154 53.80 -28.27 20.88
CA GLN A 154 53.35 -27.17 20.03
C GLN A 154 52.54 -27.73 18.85
N LEU A 155 51.38 -27.18 18.61
CA LEU A 155 50.51 -27.48 17.47
C LEU A 155 50.33 -26.21 16.64
N ARG A 156 50.59 -26.34 15.35
CA ARG A 156 50.30 -25.30 14.36
C ARG A 156 49.50 -25.89 13.20
N TYR A 157 48.33 -25.32 12.94
CA TYR A 157 47.50 -25.66 11.81
C TYR A 157 47.29 -24.44 10.91
N GLN A 158 47.40 -24.60 9.60
CA GLN A 158 47.22 -23.53 8.62
C GLN A 158 46.34 -24.03 7.48
N GLY A 159 45.05 -23.71 7.54
CA GLY A 159 44.03 -23.92 6.50
C GLY A 159 43.58 -22.60 5.92
N GLU A 160 42.74 -22.66 4.89
CA GLU A 160 42.10 -21.48 4.30
C GLU A 160 41.07 -20.88 5.26
N LYS A 161 40.22 -21.73 5.88
CA LYS A 161 39.16 -21.31 6.80
C LYS A 161 39.55 -21.25 8.27
N VAL A 162 40.63 -21.97 8.69
CA VAL A 162 41.11 -22.01 10.08
C VAL A 162 42.61 -21.93 10.14
N LYS A 163 43.12 -21.10 11.03
CA LYS A 163 44.50 -21.09 11.48
C LYS A 163 44.53 -21.30 12.98
N PHE A 164 45.44 -22.13 13.46
CA PHE A 164 45.58 -22.39 14.89
C PHE A 164 47.07 -22.49 15.25
N GLN A 165 47.43 -21.83 16.34
CA GLN A 165 48.75 -22.00 16.96
C GLN A 165 48.59 -22.07 18.48
N GLY A 166 48.94 -23.22 19.05
CA GLY A 166 48.89 -23.46 20.47
C GLY A 166 50.12 -24.14 21.02
N GLN A 167 50.40 -23.91 22.31
CA GLN A 167 51.52 -24.49 23.03
C GLN A 167 51.05 -24.99 24.38
N LEU A 168 51.40 -26.24 24.72
CA LEU A 168 51.21 -26.82 26.03
C LEU A 168 52.55 -26.97 26.74
N LYS A 169 52.66 -26.35 27.91
CA LYS A 169 53.83 -26.45 28.78
C LYS A 169 53.39 -26.87 30.18
N GLY A 170 53.73 -28.10 30.59
CA GLY A 170 53.16 -28.66 31.80
C GLY A 170 51.63 -28.70 31.71
N GLN A 171 50.94 -28.07 32.60
CA GLN A 171 49.48 -27.92 32.57
C GLN A 171 49.00 -26.65 31.85
N GLN A 172 49.88 -25.74 31.50
CA GLN A 172 49.52 -24.46 30.87
C GLN A 172 49.42 -24.63 29.36
N LEU A 173 48.22 -24.49 28.85
CA LEU A 173 47.94 -24.39 27.41
C LEU A 173 47.77 -22.93 27.01
N THR A 174 48.60 -22.45 26.11
CA THR A 174 48.54 -21.11 25.56
C THR A 174 48.13 -21.21 24.10
N VAL A 175 47.03 -20.62 23.71
CA VAL A 175 46.54 -20.45 22.35
C VAL A 175 46.94 -19.06 21.91
N SER A 176 47.96 -18.95 21.07
CA SER A 176 48.48 -17.66 20.58
C SER A 176 47.77 -17.18 19.33
N GLU A 177 47.11 -18.05 18.57
CA GLU A 177 46.38 -17.73 17.39
C GLU A 177 45.28 -18.81 17.14
N LEU A 178 44.08 -18.38 17.03
CA LEU A 178 42.97 -19.16 16.44
C LEU A 178 42.16 -18.20 15.58
N ASP A 179 42.32 -18.28 14.26
CA ASP A 179 41.59 -17.50 13.29
C ASP A 179 40.60 -18.43 12.60
N VAL A 180 39.31 -18.10 12.62
CA VAL A 180 38.23 -18.86 11.99
C VAL A 180 37.42 -17.96 11.09
N ILE A 181 37.27 -18.34 9.81
CA ILE A 181 36.33 -17.70 8.88
C ILE A 181 34.92 -18.30 9.13
N ALA A 182 34.14 -17.61 9.93
CA ALA A 182 32.77 -18.05 10.27
C ALA A 182 31.75 -17.74 9.16
N PHE A 183 31.96 -16.65 8.41
CA PHE A 183 31.06 -16.20 7.35
C PHE A 183 31.88 -15.87 6.09
N GLU A 184 31.33 -16.21 4.92
CA GLU A 184 31.95 -15.82 3.65
C GLU A 184 32.00 -14.27 3.54
N TYR A 185 33.10 -13.75 2.97
CA TYR A 185 33.34 -12.31 2.78
C TYR A 185 33.58 -11.48 4.05
N GLN A 186 33.79 -12.11 5.21
CA GLN A 186 34.13 -11.40 6.45
C GLN A 186 35.55 -11.71 6.95
N PRO A 187 36.16 -10.78 7.70
CA PRO A 187 37.42 -11.05 8.39
C PRO A 187 37.27 -12.23 9.37
N PRO A 188 38.31 -13.03 9.57
CA PRO A 188 38.26 -14.16 10.48
C PRO A 188 38.05 -13.70 11.93
N VAL A 189 37.31 -14.51 12.69
CA VAL A 189 37.23 -14.42 14.14
C VAL A 189 38.61 -14.77 14.72
N LYS A 190 39.16 -13.86 15.50
CA LYS A 190 40.48 -14.07 16.14
C LYS A 190 40.32 -14.36 17.60
N LEU A 191 40.83 -15.50 18.05
CA LEU A 191 40.80 -15.91 19.44
C LEU A 191 42.23 -16.16 19.95
N VAL A 192 42.51 -15.70 21.16
CA VAL A 192 43.72 -16.02 21.93
C VAL A 192 43.34 -16.39 23.35
N GLY A 193 44.11 -17.22 24.02
CA GLY A 193 43.74 -17.60 25.38
C GLY A 193 44.80 -18.41 26.12
N GLU A 194 44.68 -18.46 27.42
CA GLU A 194 45.51 -19.26 28.34
C GLU A 194 44.63 -20.14 29.20
N PHE A 195 45.00 -21.41 29.27
CA PHE A 195 44.16 -22.42 29.93
C PHE A 195 45.01 -23.30 30.81
N THR A 196 44.49 -23.72 31.96
CA THR A 196 45.11 -24.69 32.86
C THR A 196 44.45 -26.04 32.64
N MET A 197 45.24 -27.00 32.15
CA MET A 197 44.79 -28.35 31.89
C MET A 197 44.65 -29.16 33.19
N PRO A 198 43.76 -30.14 33.28
CA PRO A 198 43.63 -31.01 34.45
C PRO A 198 44.85 -31.93 34.60
N LEU A 199 45.08 -32.37 35.81
CA LEU A 199 46.16 -33.33 36.10
C LEU A 199 46.04 -34.62 35.30
N VAL A 200 44.84 -35.08 35.09
CA VAL A 200 44.51 -36.21 34.19
C VAL A 200 43.82 -35.64 32.98
N PRO A 201 44.28 -35.91 31.74
CA PRO A 201 43.74 -35.30 30.52
C PRO A 201 42.42 -36.04 30.09
N ASP A 202 41.46 -36.08 30.98
CA ASP A 202 40.14 -36.71 30.78
C ASP A 202 38.98 -35.72 30.73
N GLY A 203 39.23 -34.41 30.65
CA GLY A 203 38.25 -33.38 30.70
C GLY A 203 38.67 -32.04 30.10
N LEU A 204 37.86 -31.03 30.31
CA LEU A 204 38.14 -29.67 29.91
C LEU A 204 39.20 -29.02 30.79
N PRO A 205 39.85 -27.94 30.36
CA PRO A 205 40.72 -27.16 31.20
C PRO A 205 40.08 -26.77 32.54
N VAL A 206 40.82 -26.82 33.63
CA VAL A 206 40.32 -26.49 34.98
C VAL A 206 40.03 -25.01 35.15
N SER A 207 40.83 -24.18 34.48
CA SER A 207 40.63 -22.74 34.47
C SER A 207 41.13 -22.18 33.13
N GLY A 208 40.65 -21.04 32.74
CA GLY A 208 41.12 -20.38 31.51
C GLY A 208 40.57 -18.97 31.39
N HIS A 209 41.31 -18.21 30.59
CA HIS A 209 40.94 -16.90 30.10
C HIS A 209 41.14 -16.87 28.60
N ALA A 210 40.09 -16.53 27.85
CA ALA A 210 40.21 -16.39 26.39
C ALA A 210 39.56 -15.11 25.95
N THR A 211 40.16 -14.47 24.96
CA THR A 211 39.59 -13.28 24.30
C THR A 211 39.44 -13.55 22.82
N ALA A 212 38.30 -13.12 22.26
CA ALA A 212 38.04 -13.22 20.83
C ALA A 212 37.58 -11.87 20.28
N THR A 213 38.01 -11.53 19.09
CA THR A 213 37.53 -10.36 18.34
C THR A 213 36.76 -10.83 17.14
N LEU A 214 35.52 -10.32 17.01
CA LEU A 214 34.62 -10.59 15.92
C LEU A 214 34.33 -9.31 15.13
N ASN A 215 34.32 -9.43 13.81
CA ASN A 215 33.81 -8.39 12.92
C ASN A 215 32.37 -8.71 12.53
N LEU A 216 31.46 -7.75 12.72
CA LEU A 216 30.06 -7.87 12.34
C LEU A 216 29.79 -7.09 11.04
N PRO A 217 28.82 -7.53 10.22
CA PRO A 217 28.46 -6.83 8.98
C PRO A 217 27.73 -5.51 9.20
N GLN A 218 27.25 -5.28 10.42
CA GLN A 218 26.50 -4.09 10.83
C GLN A 218 27.10 -3.53 12.12
N GLU A 219 26.74 -2.31 12.48
CA GLU A 219 27.16 -1.72 13.77
C GLU A 219 26.60 -2.53 14.96
N PRO A 220 27.43 -2.74 15.99
CA PRO A 220 28.83 -2.35 16.09
C PRO A 220 29.72 -3.22 15.19
N SER A 221 30.59 -2.60 14.43
CA SER A 221 31.44 -3.32 13.46
C SER A 221 32.43 -4.27 14.13
N LEU A 222 32.85 -4.00 15.37
CA LEU A 222 33.81 -4.78 16.15
C LEU A 222 33.27 -5.08 17.53
N VAL A 223 33.31 -6.37 17.92
CA VAL A 223 33.00 -6.82 19.27
C VAL A 223 34.11 -7.67 19.84
N ASP A 224 34.38 -7.53 21.13
CA ASP A 224 35.31 -8.32 21.89
C ASP A 224 34.58 -9.27 22.82
N ALA A 225 34.87 -10.55 22.74
CA ALA A 225 34.35 -11.58 23.61
C ALA A 225 35.45 -12.02 24.59
N GLU A 226 35.10 -12.05 25.87
CA GLU A 226 35.95 -12.51 26.96
C GLU A 226 35.33 -13.73 27.61
N LEU A 227 36.06 -14.82 27.69
CA LEU A 227 35.67 -16.07 28.32
C LEU A 227 36.55 -16.38 29.48
N ASP A 228 35.99 -16.35 30.66
CA ASP A 228 36.70 -16.71 31.90
C ASP A 228 36.01 -17.94 32.53
N TRP A 229 36.83 -18.89 33.00
CA TRP A 229 36.24 -19.96 33.78
C TRP A 229 37.20 -20.50 34.83
N GLN A 230 36.64 -21.03 35.89
CA GLN A 230 37.32 -21.70 36.96
C GLN A 230 36.52 -22.95 37.39
N GLU A 231 37.20 -24.10 37.37
CA GLU A 231 36.58 -25.41 37.66
C GLU A 231 35.39 -25.71 36.69
N ASN A 232 34.19 -25.70 37.27
CA ASN A 232 32.95 -26.12 36.59
C ASN A 232 32.07 -24.93 36.21
N SER A 233 32.52 -23.71 36.41
CA SER A 233 31.74 -22.50 36.14
C SER A 233 32.57 -21.39 35.53
N GLY A 234 31.92 -20.52 34.78
CA GLY A 234 32.60 -19.38 34.15
C GLY A 234 31.61 -18.34 33.65
N GLN A 235 32.16 -17.39 32.93
CA GLN A 235 31.40 -16.28 32.38
C GLN A 235 31.90 -15.97 30.96
N LEU A 236 30.99 -15.76 30.05
CA LEU A 236 31.28 -15.22 28.73
C LEU A 236 30.68 -13.82 28.66
N ILE A 237 31.51 -12.81 28.43
CA ILE A 237 31.14 -11.42 28.27
C ILE A 237 31.45 -11.00 26.85
N VAL A 238 30.52 -10.35 26.17
CA VAL A 238 30.75 -9.74 24.84
C VAL A 238 30.51 -8.25 24.96
N LEU A 239 31.50 -7.47 24.56
CA LEU A 239 31.49 -6.01 24.63
C LEU A 239 31.58 -5.40 23.23
N ALA A 240 30.84 -4.32 23.00
CA ALA A 240 31.09 -3.50 21.82
C ALA A 240 32.40 -2.72 22.01
N ARG A 241 33.33 -2.83 21.05
CA ARG A 241 34.68 -2.18 21.15
C ARG A 241 34.59 -0.66 21.19
N ASP A 242 33.60 -0.07 20.50
CA ASP A 242 33.55 1.37 20.30
C ASP A 242 33.21 2.14 21.59
N ASN A 243 32.36 1.57 22.44
CA ASN A 243 31.83 2.23 23.64
C ASN A 243 31.95 1.39 24.92
N GLY A 244 32.39 0.13 24.81
CA GLY A 244 32.49 -0.80 25.94
C GLY A 244 31.17 -1.29 26.52
N ASP A 245 30.06 -1.09 25.79
CA ASP A 245 28.75 -1.56 26.26
C ASP A 245 28.66 -3.10 26.28
N PRO A 246 28.16 -3.71 27.35
CA PRO A 246 27.98 -5.15 27.42
C PRO A 246 26.81 -5.59 26.52
N LEU A 247 27.13 -6.35 25.48
CA LEU A 247 26.17 -6.92 24.56
C LEU A 247 25.65 -8.29 25.03
N LEU A 248 26.53 -9.04 25.72
CA LEU A 248 26.23 -10.38 26.21
C LEU A 248 26.96 -10.63 27.52
N ASP A 249 26.27 -11.23 28.48
CA ASP A 249 26.82 -11.66 29.77
C ASP A 249 26.20 -13.01 30.12
N LEU A 250 26.97 -14.09 29.94
CA LEU A 250 26.52 -15.45 30.08
C LEU A 250 27.28 -16.16 31.18
N PRO A 251 26.80 -16.18 32.44
CA PRO A 251 27.31 -17.06 33.46
C PRO A 251 26.94 -18.52 33.12
N TRP A 252 27.93 -19.39 33.04
CA TRP A 252 27.71 -20.77 32.68
C TRP A 252 28.30 -21.73 33.72
N GLN A 253 27.72 -22.93 33.75
CA GLN A 253 28.16 -24.04 34.59
C GLN A 253 28.25 -25.30 33.75
N ILE A 254 29.29 -26.09 33.96
CA ILE A 254 29.53 -27.32 33.24
C ILE A 254 29.69 -28.48 34.19
N THR A 255 29.06 -29.59 33.88
CA THR A 255 29.25 -30.88 34.51
C THR A 255 29.65 -31.93 33.47
N ARG A 256 29.97 -33.15 33.85
CA ARG A 256 30.28 -34.21 32.89
C ARG A 256 29.15 -34.47 31.89
N GLN A 257 27.89 -34.20 32.24
CA GLN A 257 26.73 -34.52 31.41
C GLN A 257 26.03 -33.29 30.83
N GLN A 258 26.24 -32.12 31.46
CA GLN A 258 25.40 -30.95 31.20
C GLN A 258 26.21 -29.65 31.20
N LEU A 259 25.94 -28.79 30.24
CA LEU A 259 26.31 -27.37 30.20
C LEU A 259 25.06 -26.53 30.39
N THR A 260 25.09 -25.58 31.32
CA THR A 260 23.94 -24.71 31.61
C THR A 260 24.35 -23.24 31.64
N VAL A 261 23.50 -22.37 31.06
CA VAL A 261 23.46 -20.93 31.27
C VAL A 261 22.11 -20.63 31.90
N SER A 262 22.07 -20.27 33.19
CA SER A 262 20.81 -20.15 33.91
C SER A 262 20.27 -18.72 34.00
N ASP A 263 21.10 -17.70 33.92
CA ASP A 263 20.71 -16.27 34.02
C ASP A 263 21.54 -15.38 33.07
N GLY A 264 21.71 -15.79 31.81
CA GLY A 264 22.38 -15.00 30.80
C GLY A 264 21.60 -13.71 30.51
N ARG A 265 22.31 -12.63 30.30
CA ARG A 265 21.78 -11.32 29.92
C ARG A 265 22.33 -10.92 28.56
N TRP A 266 21.52 -10.23 27.78
CA TRP A 266 21.95 -9.70 26.51
C TRP A 266 21.29 -8.35 26.22
N SER A 267 21.98 -7.50 25.48
CA SER A 267 21.52 -6.18 25.08
C SER A 267 22.03 -5.87 23.67
N TRP A 268 21.17 -5.33 22.84
CA TRP A 268 21.49 -4.91 21.48
C TRP A 268 20.95 -3.51 21.23
N PRO A 269 21.70 -2.44 21.57
CA PRO A 269 21.23 -1.06 21.45
C PRO A 269 21.25 -0.50 20.03
N TYR A 270 21.84 -1.23 19.08
CA TYR A 270 22.08 -0.76 17.69
C TYR A 270 20.90 -1.01 16.73
N ALA A 271 19.87 -1.71 17.15
CA ALA A 271 18.65 -1.82 16.37
C ALA A 271 17.85 -0.49 16.41
N GLY A 272 17.02 -0.23 15.43
CA GLY A 272 16.10 0.93 15.43
C GLY A 272 15.25 1.03 16.71
N PHE A 273 15.05 -0.10 17.39
CA PHE A 273 14.56 -0.20 18.76
C PHE A 273 15.61 -0.95 19.59
N PRO A 274 16.07 -0.40 20.73
CA PRO A 274 17.00 -1.10 21.58
C PRO A 274 16.39 -2.41 22.09
N LEU A 275 17.10 -3.51 21.91
CA LEU A 275 16.72 -4.84 22.33
C LEU A 275 17.50 -5.25 23.57
N SER A 276 16.83 -5.92 24.50
CA SER A 276 17.48 -6.53 25.66
C SER A 276 16.75 -7.78 26.11
N GLY A 277 17.34 -8.58 26.93
CA GLY A 277 16.65 -9.75 27.45
C GLY A 277 17.50 -10.69 28.29
N ARG A 278 16.95 -11.88 28.47
CA ARG A 278 17.60 -12.96 29.19
C ARG A 278 17.70 -14.20 28.32
N LEU A 279 18.74 -14.97 28.54
CA LEU A 279 19.02 -16.23 27.86
C LEU A 279 19.28 -17.32 28.90
N GLY A 280 18.48 -18.38 28.88
CA GLY A 280 18.76 -19.62 29.57
C GLY A 280 18.99 -20.74 28.57
N VAL A 281 20.08 -21.44 28.66
CA VAL A 281 20.45 -22.57 27.78
C VAL A 281 20.84 -23.76 28.62
N LYS A 282 20.44 -24.94 28.17
CA LYS A 282 20.80 -26.21 28.72
C LYS A 282 21.25 -27.14 27.60
N VAL A 283 22.44 -27.68 27.68
CA VAL A 283 22.98 -28.66 26.75
C VAL A 283 23.27 -29.95 27.50
N ASP A 284 22.49 -30.99 27.24
CA ASP A 284 22.66 -32.30 27.80
C ASP A 284 23.57 -33.15 26.89
N ASN A 285 24.37 -34.04 27.46
CA ASN A 285 25.27 -34.97 26.74
C ASN A 285 26.30 -34.26 25.86
N TRP A 286 26.76 -33.08 26.25
CA TRP A 286 27.70 -32.29 25.44
C TRP A 286 29.01 -33.02 25.08
N GLN A 287 29.46 -33.96 25.94
CA GLN A 287 30.65 -34.79 25.69
C GLN A 287 30.50 -35.78 24.52
N ALA A 288 29.27 -36.13 24.19
CA ALA A 288 28.98 -37.03 23.05
C ALA A 288 29.14 -36.33 21.68
N GLY A 289 29.59 -35.09 21.69
CA GLY A 289 29.73 -34.23 20.52
C GLY A 289 28.44 -33.51 20.12
N LEU A 290 28.57 -32.51 19.25
CA LEU A 290 27.49 -31.66 18.80
C LEU A 290 26.29 -32.44 18.24
N GLU A 291 26.56 -33.54 17.53
CA GLU A 291 25.54 -34.37 16.90
C GLU A 291 24.65 -35.15 17.89
N ASN A 292 25.13 -35.40 19.08
CA ASN A 292 24.44 -36.19 20.09
C ASN A 292 24.00 -35.35 21.30
N ALA A 293 24.48 -34.12 21.40
CA ALA A 293 24.07 -33.15 22.43
C ALA A 293 22.61 -32.73 22.23
N LEU A 294 21.85 -32.65 23.32
CA LEU A 294 20.49 -32.12 23.32
C LEU A 294 20.48 -30.70 23.85
N ILE A 295 20.05 -29.77 23.02
CA ILE A 295 19.97 -28.36 23.35
C ILE A 295 18.54 -27.97 23.66
N SER A 296 18.34 -27.26 24.77
CA SER A 296 17.08 -26.67 25.16
C SER A 296 17.31 -25.33 25.83
N GLY A 297 16.31 -24.47 25.80
CA GLY A 297 16.45 -23.18 26.46
C GLY A 297 15.30 -22.23 26.21
N ARG A 298 15.52 -21.01 26.73
CA ARG A 298 14.57 -19.92 26.62
C ARG A 298 15.31 -18.61 26.42
N LEU A 299 14.95 -17.89 25.38
CA LEU A 299 15.41 -16.53 25.09
C LEU A 299 14.23 -15.56 25.26
N SER A 300 14.38 -14.57 26.14
CA SER A 300 13.44 -13.45 26.23
C SER A 300 14.00 -12.23 25.52
N VAL A 301 13.13 -11.50 24.86
CA VAL A 301 13.43 -10.27 24.13
C VAL A 301 12.49 -9.18 24.65
N LEU A 302 13.06 -8.05 25.01
CA LEU A 302 12.33 -6.86 25.44
C LEU A 302 12.82 -5.67 24.62
N THR A 303 11.91 -4.83 24.17
CA THR A 303 12.22 -3.53 23.61
C THR A 303 11.31 -2.47 24.20
N GLN A 304 11.90 -1.31 24.49
CA GLN A 304 11.16 -0.15 24.98
C GLN A 304 11.84 1.12 24.45
N GLY A 305 11.13 1.86 23.63
CA GLY A 305 11.58 3.12 23.06
C GLY A 305 10.45 4.12 22.92
N GLN A 306 10.76 5.33 22.48
CA GLN A 306 9.73 6.38 22.27
C GLN A 306 8.71 5.98 21.20
N ALA A 307 9.11 5.20 20.21
CA ALA A 307 8.26 4.80 19.08
C ALA A 307 7.47 3.51 19.34
N GLY A 308 7.79 2.74 20.38
CA GLY A 308 7.06 1.50 20.68
C GLY A 308 7.70 0.66 21.78
N LYS A 309 7.01 -0.41 22.11
CA LYS A 309 7.45 -1.42 23.10
C LYS A 309 7.08 -2.81 22.62
N GLY A 310 7.85 -3.81 23.02
CA GLY A 310 7.57 -5.20 22.70
C GLY A 310 8.22 -6.16 23.66
N ASN A 311 7.65 -7.35 23.73
CA ASN A 311 8.23 -8.47 24.43
C ASN A 311 8.04 -9.75 23.60
N ALA A 312 9.02 -10.62 23.63
CA ALA A 312 8.92 -11.92 23.00
C ALA A 312 9.68 -12.96 23.81
N VAL A 313 9.25 -14.19 23.74
CA VAL A 313 9.91 -15.34 24.35
C VAL A 313 10.01 -16.43 23.32
N LEU A 314 11.23 -16.85 23.05
CA LEU A 314 11.54 -18.03 22.26
C LEU A 314 11.93 -19.18 23.20
N ASN A 315 11.12 -20.23 23.25
CA ASN A 315 11.51 -21.49 23.85
C ASN A 315 12.02 -22.41 22.73
N PHE A 316 13.09 -23.12 22.99
CA PHE A 316 13.67 -24.04 22.03
C PHE A 316 14.09 -25.35 22.70
N GLY A 317 13.96 -26.44 21.99
CA GLY A 317 14.32 -27.77 22.42
C GLY A 317 13.35 -28.44 23.42
N PRO A 318 13.76 -29.62 23.94
CA PRO A 318 15.00 -30.31 23.68
C PRO A 318 15.12 -30.79 22.20
N GLY A 319 16.28 -30.59 21.61
CA GLY A 319 16.56 -30.97 20.24
C GLY A 319 18.04 -31.01 19.93
N LYS A 320 18.38 -31.43 18.72
CA LYS A 320 19.76 -31.53 18.25
C LYS A 320 20.11 -30.46 17.25
N LEU A 321 21.31 -29.95 17.35
CA LEU A 321 21.96 -29.16 16.31
C LEU A 321 23.12 -29.96 15.75
N SER A 322 23.13 -30.18 14.45
CA SER A 322 24.12 -30.98 13.75
C SER A 322 24.57 -30.27 12.49
N MET A 323 25.82 -30.54 12.09
CA MET A 323 26.32 -30.05 10.80
C MET A 323 25.59 -30.71 9.62
N ASP A 324 24.99 -31.87 9.82
CA ASP A 324 24.31 -32.62 8.75
C ASP A 324 22.76 -32.54 8.87
N ASN A 325 22.23 -32.79 10.06
CA ASN A 325 20.78 -32.86 10.25
C ASN A 325 20.36 -32.42 11.65
N SER A 326 20.09 -31.16 11.79
CA SER A 326 19.52 -30.57 13.02
C SER A 326 18.04 -30.92 13.16
N GLN A 327 17.56 -31.04 14.38
CA GLN A 327 16.15 -31.21 14.73
C GLN A 327 15.88 -30.50 16.05
N LEU A 328 15.42 -29.24 15.98
CA LEU A 328 15.20 -28.42 17.15
C LEU A 328 13.79 -27.80 17.09
N PRO A 329 12.87 -28.20 17.97
CA PRO A 329 11.57 -27.55 18.11
C PRO A 329 11.74 -26.14 18.66
N LEU A 330 11.01 -25.20 18.11
CA LEU A 330 11.02 -23.79 18.50
C LEU A 330 9.59 -23.33 18.78
N GLN A 331 9.44 -22.45 19.76
CA GLN A 331 8.15 -21.80 20.03
C GLN A 331 8.39 -20.34 20.39
N LEU A 332 8.12 -19.46 19.42
CA LEU A 332 8.12 -18.03 19.64
C LEU A 332 6.73 -17.55 20.05
N THR A 333 6.67 -16.81 21.16
CA THR A 333 5.47 -16.08 21.60
C THR A 333 5.86 -14.64 21.91
N GLY A 334 5.06 -13.69 21.47
CA GLY A 334 5.40 -12.29 21.72
C GLY A 334 4.28 -11.32 21.40
N GLU A 335 4.49 -10.11 21.88
CA GLU A 335 3.64 -8.96 21.62
C GLU A 335 4.52 -7.74 21.36
N ALA A 336 4.17 -6.97 20.34
CA ALA A 336 4.81 -5.69 20.06
C ALA A 336 3.73 -4.62 19.87
N LYS A 337 3.95 -3.45 20.44
CA LYS A 337 3.09 -2.29 20.29
C LYS A 337 3.89 -1.12 19.72
N GLN A 338 3.41 -0.57 18.59
CA GLN A 338 3.95 0.62 17.97
C GLN A 338 2.80 1.60 17.69
N ALA A 339 2.83 2.77 18.31
CA ALA A 339 1.68 3.68 18.35
C ALA A 339 0.43 2.93 18.85
N ASP A 340 -0.64 2.92 18.07
CA ASP A 340 -1.88 2.20 18.39
C ASP A 340 -1.95 0.80 17.79
N LEU A 341 -0.95 0.39 16.99
CA LEU A 341 -0.90 -0.95 16.41
C LEU A 341 -0.27 -1.95 17.36
N ILE A 342 -0.92 -3.09 17.56
CA ILE A 342 -0.44 -4.19 18.38
C ILE A 342 -0.27 -5.43 17.53
N LEU A 343 0.91 -6.03 17.57
CA LEU A 343 1.24 -7.29 16.90
C LEU A 343 1.39 -8.40 17.93
N TYR A 344 0.74 -9.52 17.74
CA TYR A 344 0.87 -10.74 18.52
C TYR A 344 1.46 -11.86 17.66
N ALA A 345 2.43 -12.57 18.20
CA ALA A 345 3.05 -13.72 17.56
C ALA A 345 2.90 -14.97 18.42
N ARG A 346 2.47 -16.07 17.79
CA ARG A 346 2.56 -17.43 18.32
C ARG A 346 3.03 -18.34 17.22
N LEU A 347 4.31 -18.67 17.24
CA LEU A 347 4.98 -19.32 16.13
C LEU A 347 5.68 -20.61 16.61
N PRO A 348 4.94 -21.71 16.76
CA PRO A 348 5.56 -23.04 16.88
C PRO A 348 6.21 -23.40 15.54
N ALA A 349 7.44 -23.87 15.59
CA ALA A 349 8.22 -24.22 14.41
C ALA A 349 9.22 -25.34 14.71
N GLN A 350 9.66 -26.03 13.67
CA GLN A 350 10.73 -27.01 13.72
C GLN A 350 11.91 -26.52 12.89
N LEU A 351 13.06 -26.36 13.52
CA LEU A 351 14.32 -26.16 12.82
C LEU A 351 14.87 -27.51 12.40
N SER A 352 15.21 -27.68 11.15
CA SER A 352 15.75 -28.92 10.56
C SER A 352 16.83 -28.61 9.53
N GLY A 353 17.57 -29.63 9.08
CA GLY A 353 18.63 -29.51 8.11
C GLY A 353 20.01 -29.25 8.73
N SER A 354 20.99 -28.96 7.89
CA SER A 354 22.35 -28.60 8.32
C SER A 354 22.37 -27.26 9.06
N LEU A 355 23.28 -27.08 10.00
CA LEU A 355 23.55 -25.75 10.60
C LEU A 355 24.00 -24.70 9.57
N THR A 356 24.59 -25.14 8.47
CA THR A 356 25.01 -24.26 7.36
C THR A 356 23.90 -23.96 6.36
N ASP A 357 22.84 -24.80 6.31
CA ASP A 357 21.64 -24.59 5.49
C ASP A 357 20.38 -25.02 6.26
N PRO A 358 19.98 -24.25 7.28
CA PRO A 358 18.84 -24.59 8.14
C PRO A 358 17.52 -24.32 7.44
N THR A 359 16.55 -25.18 7.70
CA THR A 359 15.15 -24.99 7.29
C THR A 359 14.28 -24.82 8.54
N LEU A 360 13.58 -23.71 8.62
CA LEU A 360 12.57 -23.44 9.65
C LEU A 360 11.19 -23.74 9.08
N ALA A 361 10.53 -24.76 9.59
CA ALA A 361 9.17 -25.14 9.20
C ALA A 361 8.17 -24.77 10.30
N PHE A 362 7.19 -23.93 9.98
CA PHE A 362 6.14 -23.55 10.93
C PHE A 362 5.12 -24.68 11.09
N GLU A 363 4.80 -24.99 12.34
CA GLU A 363 3.88 -26.07 12.72
C GLU A 363 2.41 -25.59 12.77
N PRO A 364 1.43 -26.53 12.86
CA PRO A 364 0.03 -26.17 13.08
C PRO A 364 -0.15 -25.28 14.32
N GLY A 365 -0.89 -24.20 14.13
CA GLY A 365 -1.09 -23.18 15.16
C GLY A 365 -0.13 -21.99 15.09
N ALA A 366 0.80 -21.97 14.15
CA ALA A 366 1.63 -20.81 13.87
C ALA A 366 0.77 -19.68 13.30
N LEU A 367 0.74 -18.55 14.01
CA LEU A 367 -0.13 -17.42 13.72
C LEU A 367 0.51 -16.10 14.14
N LEU A 368 0.54 -15.15 13.23
CA LEU A 368 0.71 -13.72 13.54
C LEU A 368 -0.67 -13.06 13.55
N ARG A 369 -0.88 -12.13 14.47
CA ARG A 369 -2.10 -11.33 14.57
C ARG A 369 -1.74 -9.89 14.85
N SER A 370 -2.47 -8.97 14.22
CA SER A 370 -2.34 -7.55 14.49
C SER A 370 -3.72 -6.92 14.69
N LYS A 371 -3.80 -5.90 15.53
CA LYS A 371 -4.99 -5.09 15.72
C LYS A 371 -4.61 -3.65 16.07
N GLY A 372 -5.54 -2.72 15.86
CA GLY A 372 -5.42 -1.33 16.26
C GLY A 372 -5.47 -0.36 15.09
N ARG A 373 -5.21 0.90 15.37
CA ARG A 373 -5.33 1.98 14.38
C ARG A 373 -4.11 2.07 13.50
N VAL A 374 -4.34 2.04 12.17
CA VAL A 374 -3.29 2.17 11.16
C VAL A 374 -3.21 3.59 10.62
N ILE A 375 -4.36 4.23 10.42
CA ILE A 375 -4.52 5.64 10.06
C ILE A 375 -5.66 6.22 10.90
N ASP A 376 -5.74 7.53 11.03
CA ASP A 376 -6.69 8.20 11.92
C ASP A 376 -8.16 7.81 11.70
N SER A 377 -8.51 7.39 10.48
CA SER A 377 -9.86 7.00 10.08
C SER A 377 -10.08 5.50 9.93
N LEU A 378 -9.09 4.65 10.25
CA LEU A 378 -9.19 3.20 10.03
C LEU A 378 -8.67 2.41 11.22
N ASP A 379 -9.60 1.87 11.99
CA ASP A 379 -9.34 0.90 13.05
C ASP A 379 -9.44 -0.53 12.50
N ILE A 380 -8.38 -1.31 12.68
CA ILE A 380 -8.33 -2.71 12.28
C ILE A 380 -8.67 -3.57 13.50
N ASP A 381 -9.77 -4.31 13.42
CA ASP A 381 -10.14 -5.26 14.47
C ASP A 381 -9.14 -6.39 14.56
N GLU A 382 -8.78 -6.95 13.42
CA GLU A 382 -7.83 -8.04 13.36
C GLU A 382 -7.25 -8.25 11.95
N ILE A 383 -5.93 -8.43 11.90
CA ILE A 383 -5.25 -9.07 10.78
C ILE A 383 -4.67 -10.39 11.28
N ARG A 384 -4.91 -11.47 10.55
CA ARG A 384 -4.36 -12.80 10.81
C ARG A 384 -3.49 -13.25 9.67
N TRP A 385 -2.30 -13.74 10.00
CA TRP A 385 -1.40 -14.43 9.08
C TRP A 385 -1.15 -15.86 9.58
N PRO A 386 -1.96 -16.85 9.16
CA PRO A 386 -1.69 -18.25 9.42
C PRO A 386 -0.43 -18.68 8.67
N LEU A 387 0.55 -19.26 9.39
CA LEU A 387 1.84 -19.66 8.84
C LEU A 387 2.05 -21.18 8.88
N ALA A 388 1.05 -21.96 9.28
CA ALA A 388 1.15 -23.41 9.35
C ALA A 388 1.58 -24.01 8.01
N GLY A 389 2.68 -24.80 8.00
CA GLY A 389 3.24 -25.42 6.81
C GLY A 389 4.13 -24.53 5.95
N VAL A 390 4.31 -23.26 6.32
CA VAL A 390 5.29 -22.37 5.69
C VAL A 390 6.69 -22.78 6.14
N LYS A 391 7.63 -22.80 5.19
CA LYS A 391 9.05 -23.08 5.42
C LYS A 391 9.88 -21.85 5.07
N VAL A 392 10.88 -21.58 5.87
CA VAL A 392 11.86 -20.51 5.64
C VAL A 392 13.24 -21.16 5.52
N THR A 393 13.92 -20.87 4.43
CA THR A 393 15.27 -21.32 4.12
C THR A 393 16.17 -20.12 3.82
N GLN A 394 17.46 -20.33 3.62
CA GLN A 394 18.36 -19.26 3.16
C GLN A 394 17.98 -18.74 1.76
N ARG A 395 17.32 -19.56 0.93
CA ARG A 395 16.88 -19.18 -0.41
C ARG A 395 15.59 -18.38 -0.41
N GLY A 396 14.78 -18.48 0.66
CA GLY A 396 13.53 -17.76 0.75
C GLY A 396 12.44 -18.50 1.53
N VAL A 397 11.22 -18.08 1.29
CA VAL A 397 10.00 -18.60 1.92
C VAL A 397 9.28 -19.53 0.96
N ASP A 398 8.97 -20.74 1.42
CA ASP A 398 8.17 -21.73 0.71
C ASP A 398 6.87 -22.02 1.43
N GLY A 399 5.80 -22.25 0.67
CA GLY A 399 4.53 -22.69 1.21
C GLY A 399 3.38 -21.71 0.99
N ARG A 400 2.29 -21.97 1.69
CA ARG A 400 1.05 -21.20 1.53
C ARG A 400 1.04 -19.98 2.45
N LEU A 401 1.17 -18.79 1.87
CA LEU A 401 1.06 -17.52 2.57
C LEU A 401 -0.38 -17.01 2.52
N GLN A 402 -0.95 -16.77 3.69
CA GLN A 402 -2.32 -16.33 3.86
C GLN A 402 -2.38 -15.07 4.73
N ALA A 403 -3.32 -14.18 4.42
CA ALA A 403 -3.69 -13.06 5.27
C ALA A 403 -5.21 -12.89 5.29
N ILE A 404 -5.75 -12.58 6.45
CA ILE A 404 -7.16 -12.28 6.66
C ILE A 404 -7.21 -10.96 7.42
N LEU A 405 -7.81 -9.95 6.79
CA LEU A 405 -8.01 -8.62 7.37
C LEU A 405 -9.50 -8.44 7.68
N GLN A 406 -9.79 -8.05 8.92
CA GLN A 406 -11.12 -7.67 9.37
C GLN A 406 -11.09 -6.25 9.92
N VAL A 407 -12.02 -5.44 9.46
CA VAL A 407 -12.19 -4.05 9.87
C VAL A 407 -13.66 -3.82 10.21
N HIS A 408 -13.92 -3.26 11.36
CA HIS A 408 -15.22 -2.75 11.76
C HIS A 408 -15.06 -1.29 12.16
N GLU A 409 -15.63 -0.39 11.38
CA GLU A 409 -15.54 1.05 11.62
C GLU A 409 -16.95 1.65 11.50
N ASN A 410 -17.41 2.33 12.56
CA ASN A 410 -18.76 2.87 12.62
C ASN A 410 -19.06 3.88 11.50
N GLU A 411 -18.06 4.66 11.08
CA GLU A 411 -18.23 5.66 10.04
C GLU A 411 -17.99 5.10 8.63
N LEU A 412 -17.09 4.13 8.49
CA LEU A 412 -16.72 3.56 7.19
C LEU A 412 -17.48 2.27 6.85
N GLY A 413 -17.77 1.43 7.87
CA GLY A 413 -18.44 0.14 7.69
C GLY A 413 -17.56 -1.08 7.98
N ASP A 414 -18.02 -2.25 7.57
CA ASP A 414 -17.39 -3.54 7.84
C ASP A 414 -16.69 -4.08 6.59
N PHE A 415 -15.45 -4.53 6.73
CA PHE A 415 -14.69 -5.11 5.62
C PHE A 415 -14.01 -6.41 6.05
N VAL A 416 -14.07 -7.40 5.18
CA VAL A 416 -13.28 -8.63 5.31
C VAL A 416 -12.52 -8.87 4.01
N LEU A 417 -11.19 -8.91 4.12
CA LEU A 417 -10.28 -9.19 3.01
C LEU A 417 -9.50 -10.46 3.28
N HIS A 418 -9.38 -11.31 2.28
CA HIS A 418 -8.57 -12.52 2.29
C HIS A 418 -7.50 -12.42 1.21
N MET A 419 -6.31 -12.88 1.56
CA MET A 419 -5.22 -13.13 0.63
C MET A 419 -4.73 -14.56 0.83
N ASP A 420 -4.49 -15.28 -0.26
CA ASP A 420 -4.06 -16.67 -0.24
C ASP A 420 -3.16 -16.94 -1.45
N GLY A 421 -1.97 -17.46 -1.22
CA GLY A 421 -1.03 -17.70 -2.30
C GLY A 421 0.02 -18.73 -1.96
N LEU A 422 0.74 -19.19 -2.98
CA LEU A 422 1.83 -20.13 -2.88
C LEU A 422 3.15 -19.43 -3.18
N ALA A 423 4.07 -19.50 -2.24
CA ALA A 423 5.44 -19.01 -2.34
C ALA A 423 6.40 -20.16 -2.65
N ASN A 424 7.39 -19.91 -3.50
CA ASN A 424 8.48 -20.82 -3.83
C ASN A 424 9.80 -20.03 -3.84
N ASP A 425 10.70 -20.36 -2.92
CA ASP A 425 11.97 -19.66 -2.69
C ASP A 425 11.80 -18.13 -2.67
N PHE A 426 10.66 -17.64 -2.11
CA PHE A 426 10.25 -16.24 -2.23
C PHE A 426 11.00 -15.33 -1.27
N LEU A 427 11.63 -14.32 -1.86
CA LEU A 427 12.17 -13.12 -1.22
C LEU A 427 11.68 -11.89 -1.99
N PRO A 428 11.76 -10.67 -1.44
CA PRO A 428 11.32 -9.47 -2.13
C PRO A 428 11.99 -9.19 -3.49
N ASP A 429 13.18 -9.74 -3.73
CA ASP A 429 13.96 -9.54 -4.95
C ASP A 429 14.33 -10.86 -5.65
N ALA A 430 13.80 -12.00 -5.18
CA ALA A 430 14.07 -13.31 -5.75
C ALA A 430 12.90 -14.27 -5.52
N GLY A 431 12.81 -15.33 -6.34
CA GLY A 431 11.81 -16.35 -6.21
C GLY A 431 10.43 -15.94 -6.71
N ARG A 432 9.42 -16.66 -6.28
CA ARG A 432 8.08 -16.53 -6.83
C ARG A 432 7.01 -16.63 -5.77
N TRP A 433 6.03 -15.71 -5.80
CA TRP A 433 4.82 -15.80 -5.01
C TRP A 433 3.61 -15.52 -5.88
N GLN A 434 2.72 -16.53 -6.02
CA GLN A 434 1.45 -16.40 -6.72
C GLN A 434 0.34 -16.31 -5.69
N TRP A 435 -0.54 -15.32 -5.83
CA TRP A 435 -1.63 -15.11 -4.88
C TRP A 435 -2.96 -14.81 -5.57
N ARG A 436 -4.01 -15.03 -4.84
CA ARG A 436 -5.35 -14.52 -5.08
C ARG A 436 -5.82 -13.76 -3.85
N TYR A 437 -6.64 -12.80 -4.06
CA TYR A 437 -7.28 -12.06 -2.99
C TYR A 437 -8.77 -11.90 -3.30
N TRP A 438 -9.57 -11.81 -2.26
CA TRP A 438 -11.00 -11.57 -2.34
C TRP A 438 -11.46 -10.95 -1.04
N GLY A 439 -12.55 -10.17 -1.13
CA GLY A 439 -13.12 -9.52 0.03
C GLY A 439 -14.47 -8.96 -0.27
N LYS A 440 -15.17 -8.61 0.78
CA LYS A 440 -16.44 -7.93 0.74
C LYS A 440 -16.63 -7.12 1.99
N GLY A 441 -17.49 -6.13 1.90
CA GLY A 441 -17.82 -5.29 3.03
C GLY A 441 -19.00 -4.37 2.76
N SER A 442 -19.38 -3.63 3.77
CA SER A 442 -20.35 -2.54 3.67
C SER A 442 -19.61 -1.21 3.77
N PHE A 443 -20.04 -0.21 3.02
CA PHE A 443 -19.53 1.14 3.06
C PHE A 443 -20.65 2.08 3.52
N THR A 444 -20.63 2.39 4.81
CA THR A 444 -21.71 3.13 5.50
C THR A 444 -21.99 4.51 4.90
N PRO A 445 -20.99 5.36 4.55
CA PRO A 445 -21.27 6.71 4.03
C PRO A 445 -22.11 6.76 2.77
N MET A 446 -22.11 5.67 1.97
CA MET A 446 -22.85 5.59 0.70
C MET A 446 -23.89 4.48 0.71
N ASN A 447 -24.13 3.84 1.87
CA ASN A 447 -25.05 2.71 2.04
C ASN A 447 -24.87 1.65 0.94
N ALA A 448 -23.62 1.28 0.68
CA ALA A 448 -23.24 0.41 -0.43
C ALA A 448 -22.54 -0.87 0.07
N THR A 449 -22.74 -1.98 -0.63
CA THR A 449 -21.91 -3.17 -0.45
C THR A 449 -20.77 -3.15 -1.46
N TRP A 450 -19.58 -3.49 -0.97
CA TRP A 450 -18.34 -3.50 -1.74
C TRP A 450 -17.80 -4.92 -1.84
N ASP A 451 -17.24 -5.28 -2.98
CA ASP A 451 -16.49 -6.50 -3.19
C ASP A 451 -15.17 -6.26 -3.94
N VAL A 452 -14.23 -7.17 -3.74
CA VAL A 452 -12.99 -7.21 -4.49
C VAL A 452 -12.57 -8.65 -4.70
N ALA A 453 -12.04 -8.95 -5.87
CA ALA A 453 -11.39 -10.21 -6.17
C ALA A 453 -10.30 -10.01 -7.21
N GLY A 454 -9.25 -10.82 -7.13
CA GLY A 454 -8.19 -10.76 -8.10
C GLY A 454 -7.09 -11.79 -7.87
N LYS A 455 -6.11 -11.76 -8.77
CA LYS A 455 -4.93 -12.64 -8.76
C LYS A 455 -3.71 -11.82 -9.12
N GLY A 456 -2.58 -12.26 -8.60
CA GLY A 456 -1.30 -11.66 -8.94
C GLY A 456 -0.15 -12.63 -8.74
N GLU A 457 1.00 -12.17 -9.18
CA GLU A 457 2.25 -12.88 -9.07
C GLU A 457 3.37 -11.88 -8.76
N TRP A 458 4.23 -12.26 -7.87
CA TRP A 458 5.50 -11.59 -7.63
C TRP A 458 6.62 -12.54 -8.02
N HIS A 459 7.35 -12.21 -9.04
CA HIS A 459 8.46 -12.98 -9.56
C HIS A 459 9.71 -12.11 -9.63
N ASP A 460 10.70 -12.43 -8.82
CA ASP A 460 11.91 -11.62 -8.63
C ASP A 460 11.58 -10.14 -8.33
N SER A 461 12.07 -9.22 -9.11
CA SER A 461 11.79 -7.78 -8.98
C SER A 461 10.46 -7.33 -9.60
N THR A 462 9.67 -8.26 -10.18
CA THR A 462 8.46 -7.92 -10.94
C THR A 462 7.20 -8.35 -10.22
N ILE A 463 6.27 -7.41 -9.99
CA ILE A 463 4.93 -7.67 -9.47
C ILE A 463 3.94 -7.52 -10.62
N THR A 464 3.16 -8.56 -10.88
CA THR A 464 2.14 -8.58 -11.91
C THR A 464 0.77 -8.85 -11.30
N LEU A 465 -0.16 -7.91 -11.45
CA LEU A 465 -1.56 -8.13 -11.16
C LEU A 465 -2.22 -8.66 -12.43
N THR A 466 -2.62 -9.93 -12.42
CA THR A 466 -3.15 -10.62 -13.61
C THR A 466 -4.66 -10.54 -13.72
N ASP A 467 -5.34 -10.32 -12.59
CA ASP A 467 -6.79 -10.21 -12.50
C ASP A 467 -7.18 -9.27 -11.37
N LEU A 468 -8.14 -8.39 -11.62
CA LEU A 468 -8.73 -7.48 -10.65
C LEU A 468 -10.18 -7.23 -11.04
N SER A 469 -11.08 -7.42 -10.11
CA SER A 469 -12.44 -6.93 -10.16
C SER A 469 -12.80 -6.37 -8.78
N THR A 470 -13.12 -5.10 -8.71
CA THR A 470 -13.58 -4.45 -7.48
C THR A 470 -14.68 -3.46 -7.79
N GLY A 471 -15.66 -3.35 -6.91
CA GLY A 471 -16.75 -2.42 -7.14
C GLY A 471 -17.80 -2.46 -6.04
N PHE A 472 -18.88 -1.74 -6.30
CA PHE A 472 -20.04 -1.65 -5.41
C PHE A 472 -21.27 -2.23 -6.13
N ASP A 473 -22.24 -2.70 -5.37
CA ASP A 473 -23.55 -3.06 -5.87
C ASP A 473 -24.33 -1.82 -6.32
N GLN A 474 -24.23 -0.76 -5.56
CA GLN A 474 -24.82 0.54 -5.82
C GLN A 474 -24.03 1.60 -5.07
N LEU A 475 -23.84 2.75 -5.67
CA LEU A 475 -23.16 3.87 -5.03
C LEU A 475 -24.06 5.08 -5.01
N GLN A 476 -24.44 5.54 -3.82
CA GLN A 476 -25.27 6.72 -3.66
C GLN A 476 -24.41 7.90 -3.16
N TYR A 477 -24.40 8.97 -3.93
CA TYR A 477 -23.64 10.18 -3.57
C TYR A 477 -24.48 11.43 -3.87
N GLY A 478 -24.91 12.13 -2.82
CA GLY A 478 -25.77 13.29 -2.96
C GLY A 478 -27.06 12.98 -3.70
N THR A 479 -27.26 13.61 -4.85
CA THR A 479 -28.45 13.48 -5.70
C THR A 479 -28.34 12.42 -6.80
N MET A 480 -27.26 11.64 -6.81
CA MET A 480 -27.03 10.63 -7.84
C MET A 480 -26.84 9.24 -7.25
N THR A 481 -27.30 8.25 -8.00
CA THR A 481 -27.14 6.84 -7.71
C THR A 481 -26.49 6.16 -8.90
N VAL A 482 -25.33 5.55 -8.71
CA VAL A 482 -24.59 4.81 -9.72
C VAL A 482 -24.82 3.33 -9.51
N GLU A 483 -25.31 2.63 -10.52
CA GLU A 483 -25.55 1.19 -10.46
C GLU A 483 -24.28 0.42 -10.79
N LYS A 484 -23.93 -0.52 -9.93
CA LYS A 484 -22.85 -1.49 -10.10
C LYS A 484 -21.55 -0.91 -10.67
N PRO A 485 -21.01 0.19 -10.10
CA PRO A 485 -19.70 0.69 -10.55
C PRO A 485 -18.64 -0.35 -10.24
N ARG A 486 -17.86 -0.77 -11.26
CA ARG A 486 -16.86 -1.83 -11.15
C ARG A 486 -15.59 -1.50 -11.90
N LEU A 487 -14.47 -1.60 -11.21
CA LEU A 487 -13.13 -1.51 -11.80
C LEU A 487 -12.64 -2.92 -12.12
N ILE A 488 -12.29 -3.15 -13.36
CA ILE A 488 -11.76 -4.42 -13.86
C ILE A 488 -10.44 -4.21 -14.59
N LEU A 489 -9.69 -5.27 -14.72
CA LEU A 489 -8.41 -5.27 -15.42
C LEU A 489 -8.59 -5.70 -16.87
N ASP A 490 -8.25 -4.84 -17.82
CA ASP A 490 -8.27 -5.18 -19.26
C ASP A 490 -6.95 -5.84 -19.70
N LYS A 491 -5.84 -5.36 -19.14
CA LYS A 491 -4.51 -5.95 -19.33
C LYS A 491 -3.81 -6.01 -17.99
N PRO A 492 -2.95 -6.99 -17.77
CA PRO A 492 -2.20 -7.09 -16.52
C PRO A 492 -1.52 -5.77 -16.15
N VAL A 493 -1.57 -5.42 -14.88
CA VAL A 493 -0.75 -4.35 -14.32
C VAL A 493 0.58 -4.96 -13.94
N VAL A 494 1.65 -4.45 -14.52
CA VAL A 494 3.01 -4.92 -14.32
C VAL A 494 3.82 -3.81 -13.67
N TRP A 495 4.43 -4.10 -12.54
CA TRP A 495 5.37 -3.23 -11.85
C TRP A 495 6.73 -3.90 -11.75
N VAL A 496 7.70 -3.39 -12.50
CA VAL A 496 9.11 -3.79 -12.46
C VAL A 496 9.83 -2.89 -11.46
N ARG A 497 10.35 -3.48 -10.40
CA ARG A 497 11.04 -2.79 -9.28
C ARG A 497 12.54 -2.69 -9.47
N ASP A 498 13.04 -2.97 -10.67
CA ASP A 498 14.46 -2.85 -10.97
C ASP A 498 14.96 -1.41 -10.72
N ALA A 499 16.05 -1.29 -9.97
CA ALA A 499 16.63 0.00 -9.62
C ALA A 499 17.13 0.81 -10.83
N GLN A 500 17.53 0.13 -11.92
CA GLN A 500 18.03 0.77 -13.13
C GLN A 500 16.93 1.16 -14.11
N HIS A 501 15.90 0.33 -14.25
CA HIS A 501 14.82 0.50 -15.22
C HIS A 501 13.44 0.23 -14.60
N PRO A 502 13.03 1.02 -13.58
CA PRO A 502 11.73 0.83 -12.97
C PRO A 502 10.63 1.18 -13.96
N SER A 503 9.60 0.35 -14.03
CA SER A 503 8.44 0.60 -14.90
C SER A 503 7.14 0.11 -14.26
N PHE A 504 6.07 0.85 -14.52
CA PHE A 504 4.72 0.54 -14.07
C PHE A 504 3.77 0.73 -15.24
N SER A 505 3.04 -0.30 -15.66
CA SER A 505 2.13 -0.22 -16.80
C SER A 505 0.94 -1.17 -16.64
N GLY A 506 -0.17 -0.83 -17.28
CA GLY A 506 -1.37 -1.66 -17.28
C GLY A 506 -2.53 -1.00 -18.02
N ALA A 507 -3.65 -1.72 -18.12
CA ALA A 507 -4.89 -1.16 -18.64
C ALA A 507 -6.08 -1.64 -17.82
N LEU A 508 -6.98 -0.71 -17.49
CA LEU A 508 -8.13 -0.92 -16.63
C LEU A 508 -9.39 -0.34 -17.30
N SER A 509 -10.52 -0.93 -16.96
CA SER A 509 -11.85 -0.41 -17.29
C SER A 509 -12.62 -0.14 -16.01
N LEU A 510 -13.22 1.03 -15.92
CA LEU A 510 -14.23 1.36 -14.92
C LEU A 510 -15.59 1.33 -15.60
N ASP A 511 -16.35 0.30 -15.32
CA ASP A 511 -17.70 0.10 -15.85
C ASP A 511 -18.73 0.50 -14.80
N ALA A 512 -19.79 1.17 -15.22
CA ALA A 512 -20.93 1.48 -14.38
C ALA A 512 -22.21 1.19 -15.15
N GLY A 513 -23.23 0.72 -14.45
CA GLY A 513 -24.57 0.66 -14.98
C GLY A 513 -25.15 2.06 -15.22
N GLN A 514 -26.42 2.20 -15.15
CA GLN A 514 -27.05 3.51 -15.25
C GLN A 514 -26.69 4.38 -14.03
N THR A 515 -26.49 5.68 -14.28
CA THR A 515 -26.44 6.66 -13.19
C THR A 515 -27.76 7.43 -13.15
N LEU A 516 -28.49 7.28 -12.07
CA LEU A 516 -29.79 7.91 -11.85
C LEU A 516 -29.61 9.19 -11.05
N PHE A 517 -30.26 10.25 -11.47
CA PHE A 517 -30.34 11.52 -10.75
C PHE A 517 -31.72 11.73 -10.14
N THR A 518 -31.81 12.40 -9.00
CA THR A 518 -33.06 12.65 -8.27
C THR A 518 -34.13 13.31 -9.12
N GLY A 519 -33.75 14.08 -10.14
CA GLY A 519 -34.69 14.69 -11.11
C GLY A 519 -35.21 13.74 -12.20
N GLY A 520 -34.90 12.44 -12.11
CA GLY A 520 -35.29 11.45 -13.11
C GLY A 520 -34.41 11.39 -14.35
N SER A 521 -33.39 12.22 -14.43
CA SER A 521 -32.36 12.13 -15.50
C SER A 521 -31.55 10.86 -15.35
N VAL A 522 -31.12 10.30 -16.48
CA VAL A 522 -30.35 9.05 -16.51
C VAL A 522 -29.11 9.24 -17.37
N LEU A 523 -27.94 8.98 -16.81
CA LEU A 523 -26.74 8.75 -17.62
C LEU A 523 -26.76 7.27 -18.04
N PRO A 524 -26.66 6.97 -19.33
CA PRO A 524 -26.61 5.58 -19.80
C PRO A 524 -25.42 4.81 -19.22
N PRO A 525 -25.44 3.46 -19.30
CA PRO A 525 -24.30 2.65 -18.89
C PRO A 525 -23.00 3.21 -19.45
N SER A 526 -22.02 3.38 -18.56
CA SER A 526 -20.77 4.08 -18.88
C SER A 526 -19.56 3.20 -18.66
N THR A 527 -18.57 3.35 -19.52
CA THR A 527 -17.29 2.66 -19.45
C THR A 527 -16.16 3.65 -19.67
N LEU A 528 -15.25 3.73 -18.69
CA LEU A 528 -13.98 4.45 -18.83
C LEU A 528 -12.86 3.43 -18.98
N LYS A 529 -12.32 3.29 -20.19
CA LYS A 529 -11.12 2.49 -20.44
C LYS A 529 -9.90 3.36 -20.37
N PHE A 530 -8.93 2.98 -19.54
CA PHE A 530 -7.72 3.76 -19.38
C PHE A 530 -6.48 2.89 -19.22
N SER A 531 -5.36 3.38 -19.72
CA SER A 531 -4.04 2.82 -19.54
C SER A 531 -3.24 3.63 -18.56
N VAL A 532 -2.41 2.96 -17.78
CA VAL A 532 -1.45 3.57 -16.87
C VAL A 532 -0.04 3.28 -17.34
N ASP A 533 0.85 4.26 -17.22
CA ASP A 533 2.25 4.16 -17.62
C ASP A 533 3.09 5.06 -16.70
N GLY A 534 4.15 4.51 -16.10
CA GLY A 534 4.95 5.24 -15.16
C GLY A 534 6.17 4.49 -14.66
N ARG A 535 6.72 4.98 -13.59
CA ARG A 535 7.88 4.37 -12.93
C ARG A 535 7.47 3.39 -11.84
N ASP A 536 6.45 3.72 -11.07
CA ASP A 536 5.96 2.94 -9.95
C ASP A 536 4.49 3.31 -9.63
N PRO A 537 3.79 2.57 -8.77
CA PRO A 537 2.40 2.86 -8.40
C PRO A 537 2.19 4.21 -7.72
N THR A 538 3.25 4.87 -7.24
CA THR A 538 3.19 6.19 -6.61
C THR A 538 3.36 7.32 -7.63
N TYR A 539 3.89 7.02 -8.82
CA TYR A 539 4.08 8.00 -9.89
C TYR A 539 3.81 7.40 -11.26
N PHE A 540 2.64 7.70 -11.82
CA PHE A 540 2.27 7.27 -13.16
C PHE A 540 1.40 8.29 -13.89
N LEU A 541 1.39 8.19 -15.20
CA LEU A 541 0.48 8.86 -16.11
C LEU A 541 -0.69 7.93 -16.44
N PHE A 542 -1.85 8.49 -16.66
CA PHE A 542 -2.99 7.76 -17.18
C PHE A 542 -3.62 8.47 -18.36
N LYS A 543 -4.17 7.70 -19.28
CA LYS A 543 -4.94 8.19 -20.43
C LYS A 543 -6.04 7.21 -20.74
N GLY A 544 -7.22 7.72 -21.09
CA GLY A 544 -8.36 6.87 -21.40
C GLY A 544 -9.49 7.61 -22.07
N ASP A 545 -10.50 6.84 -22.40
CA ASP A 545 -11.70 7.29 -23.08
C ASP A 545 -12.93 6.83 -22.30
N LEU A 546 -13.82 7.79 -21.98
CA LEU A 546 -15.10 7.53 -21.31
C LEU A 546 -16.21 7.55 -22.35
N HIS A 547 -17.03 6.52 -22.35
CA HIS A 547 -18.25 6.39 -23.13
C HIS A 547 -19.45 6.20 -22.20
N ALA A 548 -20.59 6.79 -22.51
CA ALA A 548 -21.85 6.57 -21.80
C ALA A 548 -22.99 6.52 -22.81
N GLY A 549 -23.33 5.31 -23.30
CA GLY A 549 -24.21 5.14 -24.43
C GLY A 549 -23.61 5.79 -25.68
N GLU A 550 -24.32 6.76 -26.27
CA GLU A 550 -23.84 7.55 -27.40
C GLU A 550 -22.99 8.76 -27.00
N ILE A 551 -22.91 9.07 -25.72
CA ILE A 551 -22.11 10.17 -25.20
C ILE A 551 -20.64 9.76 -25.16
N GLY A 552 -19.77 10.55 -25.76
CA GLY A 552 -18.32 10.35 -25.79
C GLY A 552 -17.80 10.04 -27.19
N PRO A 553 -16.52 9.69 -27.33
CA PRO A 553 -15.54 9.46 -26.25
C PRO A 553 -15.05 10.74 -25.57
N VAL A 554 -15.22 10.83 -24.27
CA VAL A 554 -14.57 11.87 -23.47
C VAL A 554 -13.15 11.42 -23.18
N ARG A 555 -12.16 12.13 -23.73
CA ARG A 555 -10.74 11.81 -23.51
C ARG A 555 -10.30 12.32 -22.15
N VAL A 556 -9.74 11.43 -21.36
CA VAL A 556 -9.21 11.76 -20.05
C VAL A 556 -7.71 11.45 -20.04
N ASN A 557 -6.91 12.37 -19.55
CA ASN A 557 -5.50 12.12 -19.30
C ASN A 557 -5.06 12.82 -18.01
N GLY A 558 -4.04 12.30 -17.37
CA GLY A 558 -3.53 12.90 -16.16
C GLY A 558 -2.35 12.14 -15.59
N ARG A 559 -2.01 12.53 -14.36
CA ARG A 559 -0.95 11.89 -13.58
C ARG A 559 -1.35 11.75 -12.12
N TRP A 560 -0.82 10.73 -11.53
CA TRP A 560 -0.76 10.52 -10.08
C TRP A 560 0.68 10.70 -9.61
N ASP A 561 0.90 11.44 -8.52
CA ASP A 561 2.23 11.69 -7.95
C ASP A 561 2.37 11.20 -6.49
N GLY A 562 1.54 10.23 -6.10
CA GLY A 562 1.51 9.66 -4.75
C GLY A 562 0.63 10.40 -3.75
N ILE A 563 0.41 11.69 -3.97
CA ILE A 563 -0.37 12.55 -3.08
C ILE A 563 -1.50 13.24 -3.85
N ARG A 564 -1.24 13.61 -5.11
CA ARG A 564 -2.14 14.44 -5.91
C ARG A 564 -2.46 13.80 -7.25
N LEU A 565 -3.74 13.69 -7.53
CA LEU A 565 -4.26 13.39 -8.84
C LEU A 565 -4.45 14.70 -9.62
N ARG A 566 -3.92 14.77 -10.84
CA ARG A 566 -4.16 15.89 -11.77
C ARG A 566 -4.54 15.33 -13.11
N GLY A 567 -5.52 15.94 -13.77
CA GLY A 567 -5.95 15.48 -15.07
C GLY A 567 -6.69 16.52 -15.87
N ASN A 568 -6.91 16.17 -17.12
CA ASN A 568 -7.75 16.91 -18.05
C ASN A 568 -8.76 15.93 -18.64
N ALA A 569 -9.99 16.41 -18.80
CA ALA A 569 -11.04 15.76 -19.54
C ALA A 569 -11.44 16.63 -20.73
N TRP A 570 -11.47 16.04 -21.89
CA TRP A 570 -11.85 16.72 -23.10
C TRP A 570 -13.05 16.03 -23.74
N TRP A 571 -14.16 16.73 -23.74
CA TRP A 571 -15.40 16.34 -24.38
C TRP A 571 -15.35 16.76 -25.86
N PRO A 572 -15.41 15.85 -26.80
CA PRO A 572 -15.41 16.20 -28.20
C PRO A 572 -16.72 16.92 -28.57
N LYS A 573 -16.70 17.57 -29.72
CA LYS A 573 -17.87 18.18 -30.30
C LYS A 573 -18.89 17.10 -30.67
N GLN A 574 -20.07 17.11 -30.05
CA GLN A 574 -21.12 16.13 -30.22
C GLN A 574 -22.48 16.80 -30.42
N SER A 575 -23.40 16.09 -31.10
CA SER A 575 -24.80 16.53 -31.20
C SER A 575 -25.44 16.64 -29.82
N LEU A 576 -26.21 17.72 -29.62
CA LEU A 576 -26.97 17.89 -28.39
C LEU A 576 -27.95 16.73 -28.15
N THR A 577 -28.46 16.08 -29.18
CA THR A 577 -29.45 15.00 -29.09
C THR A 577 -28.95 13.78 -28.31
N VAL A 578 -27.63 13.49 -28.30
CA VAL A 578 -27.06 12.38 -27.56
C VAL A 578 -27.20 12.55 -26.04
N PHE A 579 -27.42 13.79 -25.58
CA PHE A 579 -27.62 14.12 -24.15
C PHE A 579 -29.09 14.05 -23.72
N GLN A 580 -30.01 13.63 -24.59
CA GLN A 580 -31.44 13.48 -24.26
C GLN A 580 -31.71 12.69 -22.96
N PRO A 581 -31.00 11.60 -22.64
CA PRO A 581 -31.21 10.88 -21.39
C PRO A 581 -30.91 11.69 -20.11
N LEU A 582 -30.07 12.73 -20.23
CA LEU A 582 -29.74 13.62 -19.11
C LEU A 582 -30.79 14.71 -18.87
N VAL A 583 -31.77 14.84 -19.74
CA VAL A 583 -32.89 15.77 -19.55
C VAL A 583 -33.91 15.16 -18.59
N PRO A 584 -34.28 15.85 -17.48
CA PRO A 584 -35.33 15.36 -16.58
C PRO A 584 -36.64 15.05 -17.33
N PRO A 585 -37.25 13.88 -17.15
CA PRO A 585 -38.49 13.52 -17.86
C PRO A 585 -39.64 14.50 -17.61
N ASP A 586 -39.70 15.07 -16.43
CA ASP A 586 -40.73 16.03 -16.03
C ASP A 586 -40.73 17.32 -16.87
N TRP A 587 -39.55 17.68 -17.44
CA TRP A 587 -39.45 18.83 -18.31
C TRP A 587 -40.15 18.59 -19.66
N LYS A 588 -40.40 17.33 -20.03
CA LYS A 588 -40.99 16.93 -21.33
C LYS A 588 -40.28 17.61 -22.52
N MET A 589 -38.96 17.86 -22.33
CA MET A 589 -38.12 18.56 -23.28
C MET A 589 -37.45 17.56 -24.22
N ASN A 590 -37.53 17.80 -25.49
CA ASN A 590 -36.94 17.00 -26.57
C ASN A 590 -35.86 17.81 -27.25
N LEU A 591 -34.61 17.38 -27.07
CA LEU A 591 -33.45 17.99 -27.72
C LEU A 591 -33.43 17.68 -29.22
N ARG A 592 -33.19 18.66 -30.06
CA ARG A 592 -33.26 18.53 -31.52
C ARG A 592 -31.94 18.78 -32.21
N ASP A 593 -31.43 19.99 -32.14
CA ASP A 593 -30.24 20.42 -32.82
C ASP A 593 -29.26 21.07 -31.83
N GLY A 594 -28.06 21.25 -32.27
CA GLY A 594 -26.99 21.89 -31.49
C GLY A 594 -25.79 20.99 -31.32
N GLU A 595 -24.70 21.63 -30.95
CA GLU A 595 -23.42 20.97 -30.72
C GLU A 595 -22.86 21.37 -29.35
N LEU A 596 -22.49 20.37 -28.57
CA LEU A 596 -21.88 20.56 -27.26
C LEU A 596 -20.45 20.03 -27.25
N TYR A 597 -19.54 20.80 -26.65
CA TYR A 597 -18.18 20.38 -26.35
C TYR A 597 -17.75 21.01 -25.03
N ALA A 598 -16.79 20.37 -24.34
CA ALA A 598 -16.28 20.87 -23.05
C ALA A 598 -14.81 20.46 -22.84
N GLN A 599 -14.14 21.25 -22.04
CA GLN A 599 -12.81 20.94 -21.54
C GLN A 599 -12.73 21.29 -20.05
N VAL A 600 -12.22 20.35 -19.26
CA VAL A 600 -12.08 20.46 -17.82
C VAL A 600 -10.70 20.01 -17.41
N ALA A 601 -10.01 20.83 -16.62
CA ALA A 601 -8.84 20.43 -15.87
C ALA A 601 -9.25 20.20 -14.42
N PHE A 602 -8.75 19.14 -13.78
CA PHE A 602 -9.09 18.81 -12.41
C PHE A 602 -7.86 18.40 -11.61
N SER A 603 -7.96 18.56 -10.29
CA SER A 603 -6.99 18.03 -9.35
C SER A 603 -7.69 17.63 -8.05
N ALA A 604 -7.16 16.58 -7.41
CA ALA A 604 -7.61 16.11 -6.10
C ALA A 604 -6.40 15.81 -5.22
N ALA A 605 -6.41 16.27 -3.99
CA ALA A 605 -5.40 15.99 -2.98
C ALA A 605 -6.06 16.01 -1.58
N PRO A 606 -5.57 15.20 -0.61
CA PRO A 606 -6.20 15.12 0.73
C PRO A 606 -6.38 16.46 1.42
N GLU A 607 -5.38 17.31 1.42
CA GLU A 607 -5.42 18.63 2.10
C GLU A 607 -6.14 19.73 1.31
N GLN A 608 -6.22 19.60 -0.01
CA GLN A 608 -6.75 20.66 -0.89
C GLN A 608 -8.13 20.30 -1.47
N GLY A 609 -8.62 19.11 -1.19
CA GLY A 609 -9.87 18.61 -1.73
C GLY A 609 -9.86 18.49 -3.27
N PHE A 610 -11.04 18.43 -3.84
CA PHE A 610 -11.26 18.42 -5.29
C PHE A 610 -11.34 19.84 -5.84
N ARG A 611 -10.56 20.10 -6.90
CA ARG A 611 -10.59 21.36 -7.65
C ARG A 611 -10.74 21.08 -9.13
N ALA A 612 -11.57 21.84 -9.80
CA ALA A 612 -11.75 21.74 -11.25
C ALA A 612 -11.90 23.13 -11.89
N GLY A 613 -11.59 23.22 -13.16
CA GLY A 613 -11.81 24.43 -13.91
C GLY A 613 -11.80 24.14 -15.41
N GLY A 614 -12.61 24.88 -16.13
CA GLY A 614 -12.76 24.64 -17.55
C GLY A 614 -13.85 25.48 -18.18
N HIS A 615 -14.30 25.01 -19.33
CA HIS A 615 -15.43 25.61 -20.02
C HIS A 615 -16.27 24.56 -20.73
N GLY A 616 -17.56 24.77 -20.75
CA GLY A 616 -18.52 24.07 -21.61
C GLY A 616 -19.10 25.02 -22.64
N VAL A 617 -19.33 24.56 -23.85
CA VAL A 617 -19.89 25.36 -24.92
C VAL A 617 -20.99 24.58 -25.63
N LEU A 618 -22.19 25.15 -25.66
CA LEU A 618 -23.29 24.73 -26.50
C LEU A 618 -23.48 25.74 -27.61
N LYS A 619 -23.60 25.31 -28.85
CA LYS A 619 -23.85 26.15 -30.03
C LYS A 619 -25.05 25.68 -30.79
N GLY A 620 -25.93 26.65 -31.16
CA GLY A 620 -27.10 26.42 -32.00
C GLY A 620 -28.08 25.40 -31.41
N GLY A 621 -28.12 25.28 -30.05
CA GLY A 621 -29.02 24.32 -29.40
C GLY A 621 -30.48 24.60 -29.71
N SER A 622 -31.29 23.56 -29.91
CA SER A 622 -32.73 23.67 -29.99
C SER A 622 -33.41 22.56 -29.22
N ALA A 623 -34.56 22.90 -28.66
CA ALA A 623 -35.37 21.99 -27.88
C ALA A 623 -36.87 22.27 -28.05
N TRP A 624 -37.64 21.19 -28.03
CA TRP A 624 -39.10 21.26 -28.08
C TRP A 624 -39.68 20.78 -26.73
N MET A 625 -40.67 21.52 -26.29
CA MET A 625 -41.54 21.17 -25.15
C MET A 625 -42.99 21.24 -25.62
N PRO A 626 -43.96 20.66 -24.95
CA PRO A 626 -45.36 20.62 -25.45
C PRO A 626 -45.93 21.95 -25.90
N ASP A 627 -45.59 23.04 -25.19
CA ASP A 627 -46.14 24.37 -25.47
C ASP A 627 -45.01 25.37 -25.83
N ASN A 628 -43.77 24.93 -25.95
CA ASN A 628 -42.64 25.80 -26.15
C ASN A 628 -41.63 25.23 -27.16
N GLN A 629 -41.11 26.08 -27.98
CA GLN A 629 -39.98 25.77 -28.85
C GLN A 629 -38.84 26.75 -28.58
N VAL A 630 -37.69 26.28 -28.29
CA VAL A 630 -36.49 27.08 -28.06
C VAL A 630 -35.50 26.80 -29.20
N ASN A 631 -35.04 27.84 -29.86
CA ASN A 631 -34.17 27.76 -31.03
C ASN A 631 -32.91 28.61 -30.86
N GLY A 632 -31.80 28.11 -31.37
CA GLY A 632 -30.56 28.89 -31.44
C GLY A 632 -29.96 29.22 -30.08
N VAL A 633 -29.86 28.25 -29.20
CA VAL A 633 -29.23 28.41 -27.89
C VAL A 633 -27.72 28.33 -28.03
N ASP A 634 -27.06 29.44 -27.78
CA ASP A 634 -25.62 29.52 -27.56
C ASP A 634 -25.32 29.74 -26.09
N PHE A 635 -24.60 28.82 -25.46
CA PHE A 635 -24.27 28.85 -24.05
C PHE A 635 -22.77 28.60 -23.85
N VAL A 636 -22.12 29.46 -23.11
CA VAL A 636 -20.71 29.33 -22.75
C VAL A 636 -20.56 29.41 -21.24
N LEU A 637 -20.06 28.34 -20.66
CA LEU A 637 -19.88 28.17 -19.21
C LEU A 637 -18.38 28.07 -18.84
N PRO A 638 -17.69 29.18 -18.67
CA PRO A 638 -16.38 29.20 -18.01
C PRO A 638 -16.57 29.06 -16.50
N PHE A 639 -15.91 28.09 -15.88
CA PHE A 639 -16.06 27.84 -14.46
C PHE A 639 -14.75 27.43 -13.79
N ARG A 640 -14.70 27.65 -12.49
CA ARG A 640 -13.73 27.07 -11.56
C ARG A 640 -14.48 26.58 -10.33
N PHE A 641 -14.22 25.36 -9.93
CA PHE A 641 -14.69 24.77 -8.68
C PHE A 641 -13.53 24.61 -7.72
N ALA A 642 -13.63 25.17 -6.53
CA ALA A 642 -12.65 25.07 -5.49
C ALA A 642 -13.32 25.34 -4.13
N ASP A 643 -12.83 24.66 -3.09
CA ASP A 643 -13.27 24.86 -1.70
C ASP A 643 -14.81 24.76 -1.53
N GLY A 644 -15.41 23.80 -2.24
CA GLY A 644 -16.86 23.55 -2.22
C GLY A 644 -17.72 24.59 -2.97
N ALA A 645 -17.13 25.54 -3.67
CA ALA A 645 -17.84 26.60 -4.36
C ALA A 645 -17.51 26.66 -5.86
N TRP A 646 -18.51 27.10 -6.64
CA TRP A 646 -18.37 27.41 -8.06
C TRP A 646 -18.01 28.87 -8.23
N HIS A 647 -16.94 29.15 -8.94
CA HIS A 647 -16.59 30.49 -9.41
C HIS A 647 -16.89 30.55 -10.90
N LEU A 648 -17.91 31.26 -11.25
CA LEU A 648 -18.43 31.40 -12.60
C LEU A 648 -17.82 32.64 -13.25
N GLY A 649 -17.48 32.53 -14.53
CA GLY A 649 -17.03 33.70 -15.27
C GLY A 649 -15.63 34.21 -14.92
N THR A 650 -14.71 33.37 -14.48
CA THR A 650 -13.35 33.80 -14.05
C THR A 650 -12.48 34.38 -15.17
N ARG A 651 -12.72 34.02 -16.43
CA ARG A 651 -11.99 34.53 -17.61
C ARG A 651 -12.88 35.27 -18.61
N GLY A 652 -14.12 35.47 -18.30
CA GLY A 652 -15.17 36.04 -19.09
C GLY A 652 -16.51 35.54 -18.54
N PRO A 653 -17.63 36.29 -18.67
CA PRO A 653 -18.89 35.87 -18.08
C PRO A 653 -19.37 34.54 -18.67
N VAL A 654 -20.19 33.83 -17.89
CA VAL A 654 -21.06 32.79 -18.44
C VAL A 654 -22.04 33.46 -19.35
N THR A 655 -22.11 33.08 -20.60
CA THR A 655 -22.99 33.75 -21.58
C THR A 655 -24.10 32.82 -22.02
N LEU A 656 -25.30 33.33 -22.01
CA LEU A 656 -26.50 32.70 -22.61
C LEU A 656 -27.04 33.59 -23.70
N ARG A 657 -27.19 33.04 -24.87
CA ARG A 657 -27.81 33.71 -26.02
C ARG A 657 -28.82 32.75 -26.61
N ILE A 658 -30.08 33.19 -26.78
CA ILE A 658 -31.14 32.38 -27.39
C ILE A 658 -31.72 33.21 -28.53
N ALA A 659 -31.72 32.65 -29.72
CA ALA A 659 -32.23 33.36 -30.89
C ALA A 659 -33.74 33.56 -30.80
N GLU A 660 -34.46 32.52 -30.39
CA GLU A 660 -35.92 32.60 -30.36
C GLU A 660 -36.51 31.57 -29.36
N VAL A 661 -37.52 31.99 -28.63
CA VAL A 661 -38.42 31.17 -27.85
C VAL A 661 -39.85 31.40 -28.33
N ILE A 662 -40.46 30.39 -28.86
CA ILE A 662 -41.82 30.41 -29.40
C ILE A 662 -42.78 29.81 -28.38
N ASN A 663 -43.70 30.57 -27.94
CA ASN A 663 -44.85 30.17 -27.11
C ASN A 663 -46.07 31.02 -27.53
N LEU A 664 -46.98 31.30 -26.63
CA LEU A 664 -48.07 32.25 -26.81
C LEU A 664 -47.56 33.57 -27.35
N VAL A 665 -46.38 33.98 -26.90
CA VAL A 665 -45.60 35.15 -27.37
C VAL A 665 -44.26 34.66 -27.87
N THR A 666 -43.80 35.22 -28.96
CA THR A 666 -42.44 34.93 -29.44
C THR A 666 -41.45 35.91 -28.83
N ALA A 667 -40.51 35.40 -28.08
CA ALA A 667 -39.36 36.18 -27.54
C ALA A 667 -38.15 35.93 -28.41
N LYS A 668 -37.37 36.97 -28.74
CA LYS A 668 -36.20 36.90 -29.62
C LYS A 668 -34.99 37.53 -28.95
N ASN A 669 -33.81 37.23 -29.50
CA ASN A 669 -32.53 37.83 -29.09
C ASN A 669 -32.34 37.89 -27.57
N ILE A 670 -32.63 36.74 -26.91
CA ILE A 670 -32.51 36.63 -25.44
C ILE A 670 -31.04 36.60 -25.09
N THR A 671 -30.60 37.48 -24.23
CA THR A 671 -29.23 37.53 -23.74
C THR A 671 -29.19 37.53 -22.23
N ALA A 672 -28.20 36.90 -21.64
CA ALA A 672 -27.91 36.99 -20.21
C ALA A 672 -26.46 36.63 -19.99
N ASP A 673 -25.79 37.31 -19.08
CA ASP A 673 -24.42 37.04 -18.66
C ASP A 673 -24.38 36.83 -17.15
N LEU A 674 -23.64 35.82 -16.68
CA LEU A 674 -23.56 35.45 -15.26
C LEU A 674 -22.08 35.42 -14.83
N GLN A 675 -21.79 36.01 -13.67
CA GLN A 675 -20.45 36.02 -13.10
C GLN A 675 -20.51 36.03 -11.56
N GLY A 676 -19.59 35.38 -10.89
CA GLY A 676 -19.45 35.40 -9.45
C GLY A 676 -19.33 34.01 -8.82
N ARG A 677 -19.58 33.96 -7.53
CA ARG A 677 -19.49 32.73 -6.74
C ARG A 677 -20.86 32.13 -6.48
N TYR A 678 -20.94 30.78 -6.51
CA TYR A 678 -22.12 30.04 -6.07
C TYR A 678 -21.72 28.85 -5.16
N PRO A 679 -22.30 28.73 -3.97
CA PRO A 679 -23.18 29.67 -3.31
C PRO A 679 -22.54 31.05 -3.11
N TRP A 680 -23.32 32.11 -3.22
CA TRP A 680 -22.86 33.50 -3.10
C TRP A 680 -22.57 33.92 -1.65
N THR A 681 -21.72 34.91 -1.48
CA THR A 681 -21.47 35.57 -0.19
C THR A 681 -21.56 37.09 -0.39
N GLU A 682 -21.52 37.83 0.68
CA GLU A 682 -21.46 39.28 0.61
C GLU A 682 -20.20 39.80 -0.10
N GLU A 683 -19.08 39.13 0.16
CA GLU A 683 -17.78 39.52 -0.39
C GLU A 683 -17.63 39.06 -1.86
N GLU A 684 -18.18 37.90 -2.19
CA GLU A 684 -18.16 37.34 -3.52
C GLU A 684 -19.59 37.09 -4.02
N PRO A 685 -20.27 38.14 -4.52
CA PRO A 685 -21.65 38.06 -5.01
C PRO A 685 -21.75 37.36 -6.35
N LEU A 686 -22.93 36.83 -6.62
CA LEU A 686 -23.32 36.35 -7.94
C LEU A 686 -24.03 37.49 -8.69
N LEU A 687 -23.54 37.82 -9.87
CA LEU A 687 -24.02 38.92 -10.72
C LEU A 687 -24.61 38.36 -12.00
N LEU A 688 -25.89 38.64 -12.27
CA LEU A 688 -26.53 38.45 -13.55
C LEU A 688 -26.61 39.81 -14.24
N THR A 689 -26.00 39.90 -15.43
CA THR A 689 -25.87 41.18 -16.15
C THR A 689 -26.34 41.04 -17.60
N ASP A 690 -26.55 42.16 -18.27
CA ASP A 690 -26.85 42.25 -19.68
C ASP A 690 -28.03 41.37 -20.14
N VAL A 691 -29.06 41.33 -19.27
CA VAL A 691 -30.29 40.61 -19.60
C VAL A 691 -31.10 41.48 -20.56
N SER A 692 -31.35 40.92 -21.75
CA SER A 692 -32.17 41.54 -22.78
C SER A 692 -33.09 40.52 -23.44
N VAL A 693 -34.28 40.91 -23.74
CA VAL A 693 -35.28 40.07 -24.46
C VAL A 693 -36.09 40.97 -25.40
N ASP A 694 -36.12 40.69 -26.66
CA ASP A 694 -37.03 41.30 -27.62
C ASP A 694 -38.35 40.58 -27.62
N VAL A 695 -39.40 41.21 -27.21
CA VAL A 695 -40.72 40.62 -27.05
C VAL A 695 -41.81 41.66 -27.28
N LEU A 696 -42.96 41.26 -27.79
CA LEU A 696 -44.10 42.12 -28.00
C LEU A 696 -43.76 43.42 -28.77
N GLY A 697 -42.94 43.28 -29.82
CA GLY A 697 -42.53 44.43 -30.65
C GLY A 697 -41.60 45.45 -29.99
N GLY A 698 -41.27 45.26 -28.74
CA GLY A 698 -40.30 46.06 -27.96
C GLY A 698 -39.23 45.25 -27.30
N ASN A 699 -38.63 45.73 -26.23
CA ASN A 699 -37.63 45.00 -25.50
C ASN A 699 -37.76 45.12 -23.98
N VAL A 700 -37.27 44.09 -23.29
CA VAL A 700 -37.18 44.03 -21.85
C VAL A 700 -35.69 43.96 -21.49
N LEU A 701 -35.25 44.85 -20.61
CA LEU A 701 -33.83 44.99 -20.25
C LEU A 701 -33.64 44.99 -18.74
N MET A 702 -32.65 44.24 -18.27
CA MET A 702 -32.15 44.32 -16.90
C MET A 702 -30.64 44.41 -16.91
N LYS A 703 -30.12 45.54 -16.42
CA LYS A 703 -28.68 45.76 -16.44
C LYS A 703 -27.91 44.83 -15.52
N GLN A 704 -28.45 44.65 -14.32
CA GLN A 704 -27.78 43.89 -13.28
C GLN A 704 -28.78 43.39 -12.23
N LEU A 705 -28.61 42.16 -11.85
CA LEU A 705 -29.14 41.57 -10.61
C LEU A 705 -27.95 41.05 -9.81
N ARG A 706 -27.81 41.46 -8.57
CA ARG A 706 -26.78 41.02 -7.64
C ARG A 706 -27.39 40.15 -6.56
N MET A 707 -26.75 39.02 -6.26
CA MET A 707 -27.11 38.16 -5.16
C MET A 707 -25.94 38.05 -4.17
N PRO A 708 -26.15 38.31 -2.86
CA PRO A 708 -27.43 38.70 -2.23
C PRO A 708 -27.84 40.10 -2.66
N GLN A 709 -29.16 40.35 -2.70
CA GLN A 709 -29.73 41.64 -3.07
C GLN A 709 -29.81 42.57 -1.86
N HIS A 710 -29.35 43.81 -2.05
CA HIS A 710 -29.61 44.93 -1.13
C HIS A 710 -30.54 45.95 -1.76
N ASP A 711 -30.53 46.02 -3.10
CA ASP A 711 -31.36 46.90 -3.91
C ASP A 711 -32.12 46.07 -4.95
N PRO A 712 -33.31 46.51 -5.41
CA PRO A 712 -34.06 45.85 -6.44
C PRO A 712 -33.33 45.86 -7.78
N ALA A 713 -33.41 44.73 -8.50
CA ALA A 713 -32.95 44.70 -9.89
C ALA A 713 -34.01 45.36 -10.79
N LEU A 714 -33.60 46.39 -11.51
CA LEU A 714 -34.53 47.17 -12.32
C LEU A 714 -34.76 46.55 -13.69
N LEU A 715 -35.97 45.95 -13.87
CA LEU A 715 -36.42 45.41 -15.13
C LEU A 715 -37.10 46.55 -15.93
N ARG A 716 -36.50 47.01 -17.02
CA ARG A 716 -37.01 48.08 -17.89
C ARG A 716 -37.75 47.47 -19.06
N LEU A 717 -38.95 47.95 -19.28
CA LEU A 717 -39.80 47.61 -20.38
C LEU A 717 -39.82 48.78 -21.36
N ASN A 718 -39.45 48.54 -22.61
CA ASN A 718 -39.36 49.59 -23.60
C ASN A 718 -40.25 49.29 -24.80
N ASN A 719 -41.22 50.17 -25.05
CA ASN A 719 -42.11 50.14 -26.21
C ASN A 719 -42.82 48.81 -26.51
N LEU A 720 -43.27 48.10 -25.45
CA LEU A 720 -43.98 46.87 -25.62
C LEU A 720 -45.34 47.13 -26.28
N SER A 721 -45.69 46.38 -27.30
CA SER A 721 -46.95 46.53 -28.04
C SER A 721 -48.15 45.96 -27.25
N SER A 722 -49.08 46.82 -26.92
CA SER A 722 -50.33 46.40 -26.29
C SER A 722 -51.16 45.48 -27.19
N SER A 723 -51.11 45.68 -28.50
CA SER A 723 -51.87 44.83 -29.45
C SER A 723 -51.32 43.43 -29.53
N GLU A 724 -49.98 43.25 -29.49
CA GLU A 724 -49.39 41.92 -29.43
C GLU A 724 -49.66 41.21 -28.11
N LEU A 725 -49.57 41.93 -26.98
CA LEU A 725 -49.93 41.40 -25.67
C LEU A 725 -51.36 40.92 -25.62
N VAL A 726 -52.33 41.75 -26.04
CA VAL A 726 -53.77 41.43 -26.09
C VAL A 726 -54.03 40.28 -27.04
N SER A 727 -53.38 40.25 -28.19
CA SER A 727 -53.52 39.15 -29.16
C SER A 727 -53.01 37.82 -28.61
N ALA A 728 -51.95 37.83 -27.81
CA ALA A 728 -51.43 36.63 -27.19
C ALA A 728 -52.36 36.07 -26.11
N VAL A 729 -52.95 36.95 -25.28
CA VAL A 729 -53.94 36.56 -24.24
C VAL A 729 -55.31 36.26 -24.84
N ASN A 730 -55.60 36.86 -26.00
CA ASN A 730 -56.85 36.75 -26.76
C ASN A 730 -58.16 36.93 -25.95
N PRO A 731 -58.23 38.01 -25.17
CA PRO A 731 -59.44 38.29 -24.45
C PRO A 731 -60.57 38.69 -25.43
N LYS A 732 -61.75 38.04 -25.32
CA LYS A 732 -62.87 38.36 -26.21
C LYS A 732 -63.53 39.65 -25.90
N GLN A 733 -63.21 40.24 -24.73
CA GLN A 733 -63.92 41.38 -24.18
C GLN A 733 -63.36 42.74 -24.61
N PHE A 734 -62.08 42.82 -24.98
CA PHE A 734 -61.45 44.10 -25.37
C PHE A 734 -60.29 43.91 -26.34
N ALA A 735 -59.97 44.95 -27.03
CA ALA A 735 -58.78 45.08 -27.87
C ALA A 735 -58.02 46.36 -27.50
N MET A 736 -56.72 46.32 -27.55
CA MET A 736 -55.85 47.48 -27.30
C MET A 736 -54.83 47.64 -28.40
N SER A 737 -54.40 48.87 -28.67
CA SER A 737 -53.30 49.18 -29.57
C SER A 737 -52.41 50.25 -28.98
N GLY A 738 -51.26 50.44 -29.55
CA GLY A 738 -50.21 51.33 -29.07
C GLY A 738 -49.13 50.61 -28.27
N ALA A 739 -48.27 51.33 -27.67
CA ALA A 739 -47.13 50.77 -26.91
C ALA A 739 -47.01 51.39 -25.51
N PHE A 740 -46.49 50.58 -24.60
CA PHE A 740 -46.23 50.99 -23.22
C PHE A 740 -44.75 50.73 -22.85
N SER A 741 -44.26 51.52 -21.91
CA SER A 741 -42.94 51.38 -21.30
C SER A 741 -43.06 51.47 -19.81
N GLY A 742 -42.06 50.99 -19.08
CA GLY A 742 -42.07 50.98 -17.65
C GLY A 742 -40.80 50.47 -17.01
N ALA A 743 -40.92 50.36 -15.71
CA ALA A 743 -39.85 49.73 -14.91
C ALA A 743 -40.46 48.94 -13.74
N LEU A 744 -39.94 47.74 -13.57
CA LEU A 744 -40.35 46.86 -12.50
C LEU A 744 -39.13 46.58 -11.59
N PRO A 745 -39.11 47.15 -10.37
CA PRO A 745 -38.09 46.84 -9.35
C PRO A 745 -38.29 45.38 -8.85
N LEU A 746 -37.39 44.49 -9.28
CA LEU A 746 -37.49 43.04 -9.03
C LEU A 746 -36.68 42.64 -7.78
N TRP A 747 -37.31 41.92 -6.89
CA TRP A 747 -36.70 41.28 -5.70
C TRP A 747 -36.80 39.77 -5.76
N LEU A 748 -35.71 39.05 -5.50
CA LEU A 748 -35.68 37.62 -5.40
C LEU A 748 -35.52 37.10 -3.94
N ASN A 749 -35.10 38.02 -3.02
CA ASN A 749 -34.85 37.66 -1.62
C ASN A 749 -35.73 38.49 -0.63
N ASN A 750 -36.77 39.13 -1.10
CA ASN A 750 -37.66 39.88 -0.23
C ASN A 750 -38.78 38.97 0.29
N GLU A 751 -39.10 39.07 1.59
CA GLU A 751 -40.08 38.21 2.26
C GLU A 751 -41.50 38.40 1.76
N LYS A 752 -41.79 39.55 1.18
CA LYS A 752 -43.16 39.91 0.78
C LYS A 752 -43.32 40.17 -0.72
N TRP A 753 -42.30 40.76 -1.37
CA TRP A 753 -42.47 41.34 -2.69
C TRP A 753 -41.54 40.68 -3.72
N ILE A 754 -42.12 40.34 -4.90
CA ILE A 754 -41.38 40.07 -6.12
C ILE A 754 -41.13 41.36 -6.90
N VAL A 755 -42.20 42.16 -7.07
CA VAL A 755 -42.14 43.51 -7.64
C VAL A 755 -42.78 44.48 -6.68
N LYS A 756 -42.08 45.53 -6.32
CA LYS A 756 -42.63 46.59 -5.47
C LYS A 756 -42.43 47.94 -6.16
N ASP A 757 -43.51 48.75 -6.19
CA ASP A 757 -43.53 50.08 -6.78
C ASP A 757 -43.11 50.11 -8.26
N GLY A 758 -43.48 49.05 -9.01
CA GLY A 758 -43.34 49.00 -10.45
C GLY A 758 -44.28 50.00 -11.13
N TRP A 759 -43.90 50.54 -12.25
CA TRP A 759 -44.72 51.45 -12.99
C TRP A 759 -44.74 51.16 -14.50
N LEU A 760 -45.89 51.40 -15.12
CA LEU A 760 -46.06 51.39 -16.57
C LEU A 760 -46.69 52.70 -17.03
N ALA A 761 -46.30 53.15 -18.22
CA ALA A 761 -46.90 54.30 -18.88
C ALA A 761 -46.98 54.06 -20.39
N ASN A 762 -47.91 54.71 -21.05
CA ASN A 762 -47.96 54.67 -22.50
C ASN A 762 -46.73 55.39 -23.13
N SER A 763 -46.16 54.83 -24.14
CA SER A 763 -45.03 55.39 -24.90
C SER A 763 -45.47 56.30 -26.01
N GLY A 764 -46.74 56.35 -26.31
CA GLY A 764 -47.38 57.15 -27.29
C GLY A 764 -48.91 57.00 -27.22
N PRO A 765 -49.68 57.47 -28.16
CA PRO A 765 -51.11 57.33 -28.18
C PRO A 765 -51.47 55.79 -28.18
N MET A 766 -52.44 55.44 -27.33
CA MET A 766 -52.97 54.07 -27.26
C MET A 766 -54.46 54.11 -27.52
N THR A 767 -55.02 53.04 -27.97
CA THR A 767 -56.48 52.90 -28.09
C THR A 767 -56.98 51.71 -27.29
N LEU A 768 -58.12 51.89 -26.61
CA LEU A 768 -58.89 50.80 -25.97
C LEU A 768 -60.20 50.66 -26.68
N ARG A 769 -60.56 49.42 -27.05
CA ARG A 769 -61.87 49.10 -27.66
C ARG A 769 -62.47 47.95 -26.91
N LEU A 770 -63.70 48.16 -26.35
CA LEU A 770 -64.51 47.09 -25.77
C LEU A 770 -65.32 46.40 -26.83
N ASP A 771 -65.45 45.07 -26.70
CA ASP A 771 -66.35 44.27 -27.53
C ASP A 771 -67.80 44.76 -27.38
N LYS A 772 -68.47 44.77 -28.50
CA LYS A 772 -69.84 45.33 -28.54
C LYS A 772 -70.83 44.50 -27.68
N ASP A 773 -70.83 43.17 -27.76
CA ASP A 773 -71.73 42.29 -27.03
C ASP A 773 -71.48 42.38 -25.53
N THR A 774 -70.19 42.49 -25.09
CA THR A 774 -69.80 42.69 -23.72
C THR A 774 -70.30 44.03 -23.19
N ALA A 775 -70.09 45.13 -23.98
CA ALA A 775 -70.56 46.42 -23.62
C ALA A 775 -72.09 46.49 -23.50
N ASP A 776 -72.78 45.90 -24.45
CA ASP A 776 -74.28 45.88 -24.48
C ASP A 776 -74.86 45.04 -23.35
N ALA A 777 -74.21 43.94 -22.94
CA ALA A 777 -74.66 43.15 -21.78
C ALA A 777 -74.64 43.96 -20.47
N VAL A 778 -73.54 44.65 -20.21
CA VAL A 778 -73.39 45.51 -18.99
C VAL A 778 -74.39 46.70 -18.99
N VAL A 779 -74.68 47.29 -20.15
CA VAL A 779 -75.59 48.40 -20.32
C VAL A 779 -77.02 47.93 -19.96
N LYS A 780 -77.38 46.72 -20.28
CA LYS A 780 -78.74 46.17 -20.00
C LYS A 780 -78.94 45.92 -18.49
N ASP A 781 -77.90 45.61 -17.75
CA ASP A 781 -78.09 45.24 -16.34
C ASP A 781 -77.96 46.42 -15.38
N ASN A 782 -77.35 47.56 -15.80
CA ASN A 782 -77.15 48.76 -14.98
C ASN A 782 -77.08 50.04 -15.82
N MET A 783 -78.17 50.85 -15.83
CA MET A 783 -78.30 52.10 -16.61
C MET A 783 -77.30 53.17 -16.25
N THR A 784 -76.83 53.25 -15.01
CA THR A 784 -75.82 54.21 -14.57
C THR A 784 -74.43 53.80 -14.99
N ALA A 785 -74.06 52.51 -14.88
CA ALA A 785 -72.83 51.96 -15.40
C ALA A 785 -72.84 51.92 -16.93
N GLY A 786 -73.98 51.80 -17.57
CA GLY A 786 -74.19 51.80 -19.02
C GLY A 786 -73.70 53.09 -19.71
N SER A 787 -73.98 54.24 -19.10
CA SER A 787 -73.50 55.53 -19.67
C SER A 787 -71.95 55.68 -19.62
N ALA A 788 -71.34 55.16 -18.56
CA ALA A 788 -69.84 55.19 -18.42
C ALA A 788 -69.17 54.19 -19.36
N ILE A 789 -69.73 53.00 -19.56
CA ILE A 789 -69.31 51.95 -20.50
C ILE A 789 -69.37 52.41 -21.94
N ASN A 790 -70.37 53.18 -22.32
CA ASN A 790 -70.46 53.77 -23.66
C ASN A 790 -69.26 54.63 -24.00
N TRP A 791 -68.71 55.37 -23.02
CA TRP A 791 -67.48 56.14 -23.16
C TRP A 791 -66.22 55.28 -23.25
N LEU A 792 -66.24 54.04 -22.79
CA LEU A 792 -65.13 53.10 -22.89
C LEU A 792 -65.23 52.19 -24.13
N ARG A 793 -66.30 52.19 -24.91
CA ARG A 793 -66.42 51.42 -26.15
C ARG A 793 -65.27 51.67 -27.13
N TYR A 794 -64.82 52.91 -27.23
CA TYR A 794 -63.67 53.31 -27.98
C TYR A 794 -63.05 54.52 -27.26
N MET A 795 -61.82 54.36 -26.76
CA MET A 795 -61.12 55.39 -26.03
C MET A 795 -59.71 55.54 -26.61
N GLU A 796 -59.36 56.76 -26.98
CA GLU A 796 -58.02 57.19 -27.36
C GLU A 796 -57.31 57.61 -26.11
N ILE A 797 -56.35 56.83 -25.59
CA ILE A 797 -55.59 57.06 -24.36
C ILE A 797 -54.42 57.98 -24.73
N SER A 798 -54.45 59.18 -24.20
CA SER A 798 -53.41 60.22 -24.34
C SER A 798 -52.33 60.04 -23.27
N ARG A 799 -52.73 59.59 -22.02
CA ARG A 799 -51.84 59.39 -20.92
C ARG A 799 -52.34 58.30 -20.05
N SER A 800 -51.42 57.39 -19.73
CA SER A 800 -51.65 56.33 -18.72
C SER A 800 -50.48 56.27 -17.76
N SER A 801 -50.74 56.03 -16.48
CA SER A 801 -49.73 55.68 -15.50
C SER A 801 -50.30 54.61 -14.61
N THR A 802 -49.59 53.49 -14.50
CA THR A 802 -50.00 52.30 -13.75
C THR A 802 -48.95 51.99 -12.73
N ASN A 803 -49.37 51.85 -11.49
CA ASN A 803 -48.52 51.31 -10.42
C ASN A 803 -48.78 49.81 -10.34
N ILE A 804 -47.70 49.00 -10.21
CA ILE A 804 -47.76 47.55 -10.18
C ILE A 804 -47.01 47.06 -8.98
N ASN A 805 -47.65 46.20 -8.19
CA ASN A 805 -47.02 45.44 -7.12
C ASN A 805 -47.36 43.96 -7.31
N LEU A 806 -46.38 43.15 -7.08
CA LEU A 806 -46.53 41.65 -7.11
C LEU A 806 -45.90 41.12 -5.84
N ASP A 807 -46.68 40.41 -5.06
CA ASP A 807 -46.20 39.76 -3.87
C ASP A 807 -45.62 38.36 -4.18
N ASN A 808 -44.98 37.72 -3.20
CA ASN A 808 -44.40 36.40 -3.30
C ASN A 808 -45.46 35.26 -3.31
N LEU A 809 -46.73 35.55 -3.02
CA LEU A 809 -47.85 34.62 -3.16
C LEU A 809 -48.48 34.69 -4.55
N GLY A 810 -47.97 35.56 -5.40
CA GLY A 810 -48.47 35.76 -6.76
C GLY A 810 -49.62 36.75 -6.91
N LEU A 811 -49.99 37.50 -5.85
CA LEU A 811 -51.02 38.49 -5.95
C LEU A 811 -50.47 39.75 -6.64
N LEU A 812 -50.93 39.99 -7.88
CA LEU A 812 -50.68 41.19 -8.64
C LEU A 812 -51.72 42.25 -8.29
N THR A 813 -51.27 43.41 -7.83
CA THR A 813 -52.10 44.60 -7.61
C THR A 813 -51.68 45.67 -8.64
N MET A 814 -52.68 46.12 -9.44
CA MET A 814 -52.48 47.15 -10.44
C MET A 814 -53.38 48.34 -10.11
N GLN A 815 -52.80 49.52 -10.08
CA GLN A 815 -53.54 50.80 -9.97
C GLN A 815 -53.22 51.65 -11.17
N ALA A 816 -54.14 51.83 -12.08
CA ALA A 816 -53.94 52.54 -13.31
C ALA A 816 -54.79 53.83 -13.35
N ASN A 817 -54.11 54.92 -13.63
CA ASN A 817 -54.75 56.21 -13.93
C ASN A 817 -54.63 56.47 -15.43
N ILE A 818 -55.75 56.46 -16.12
CA ILE A 818 -55.84 56.55 -17.57
C ILE A 818 -56.63 57.75 -17.95
N THR A 819 -56.02 58.66 -18.75
CA THR A 819 -56.69 59.85 -19.31
C THR A 819 -56.75 59.68 -20.83
N GLY A 820 -57.90 59.86 -21.40
CA GLY A 820 -58.03 59.75 -22.86
C GLY A 820 -59.30 60.51 -23.33
N THR A 821 -59.51 60.45 -24.63
CA THR A 821 -60.69 61.01 -25.29
C THR A 821 -61.51 59.91 -25.89
N SER A 822 -62.86 60.03 -25.71
CA SER A 822 -63.79 59.12 -26.37
C SER A 822 -64.85 59.94 -27.11
N ARG A 823 -65.50 59.29 -28.09
CA ARG A 823 -66.64 59.85 -28.85
C ARG A 823 -67.84 59.05 -28.66
N VAL A 824 -68.88 59.65 -28.13
CA VAL A 824 -70.21 59.02 -27.97
C VAL A 824 -71.26 59.97 -28.62
N ASP A 825 -72.10 59.50 -29.54
CA ASP A 825 -73.13 60.25 -30.25
C ASP A 825 -72.63 61.55 -30.88
N GLY A 826 -71.46 61.52 -31.50
CA GLY A 826 -70.83 62.70 -32.12
C GLY A 826 -70.18 63.72 -31.20
N LYS A 827 -70.26 63.55 -29.89
CA LYS A 827 -69.61 64.46 -28.91
C LYS A 827 -68.32 63.78 -28.41
N SER A 828 -67.19 64.52 -28.45
CA SER A 828 -65.93 64.09 -27.85
C SER A 828 -65.86 64.56 -26.40
N GLY A 829 -65.44 63.69 -25.50
CA GLY A 829 -65.25 64.00 -24.07
C GLY A 829 -63.95 63.44 -23.54
N THR A 830 -63.36 64.16 -22.55
CA THR A 830 -62.23 63.59 -21.80
C THR A 830 -62.72 62.62 -20.77
N VAL A 831 -62.12 61.42 -20.81
CA VAL A 831 -62.43 60.35 -19.86
C VAL A 831 -61.19 60.17 -18.96
N ASN A 832 -61.45 60.18 -17.66
CA ASN A 832 -60.45 59.87 -16.64
C ASN A 832 -60.94 58.58 -16.01
N LEU A 833 -60.12 57.46 -16.16
CA LEU A 833 -60.42 56.16 -15.61
C LEU A 833 -59.39 55.84 -14.55
N ASN A 834 -59.87 55.61 -13.32
CA ASN A 834 -59.10 55.01 -12.24
C ASN A 834 -59.47 53.54 -12.18
N TYR A 835 -58.48 52.72 -12.52
CA TYR A 835 -58.68 51.25 -12.59
C TYR A 835 -57.87 50.60 -11.49
N HIS A 836 -58.52 49.80 -10.66
CA HIS A 836 -57.88 48.95 -9.68
C HIS A 836 -58.12 47.51 -10.04
N HIS A 837 -57.03 46.72 -10.06
CA HIS A 837 -57.12 45.30 -10.39
C HIS A 837 -56.30 44.49 -9.42
N GLU A 838 -56.85 43.41 -8.95
CA GLU A 838 -56.13 42.41 -8.14
C GLU A 838 -56.35 41.01 -8.76
N GLU A 839 -55.25 40.36 -9.07
CA GLU A 839 -55.30 39.02 -9.71
C GLU A 839 -54.13 38.17 -9.18
N ASN A 840 -54.39 36.90 -8.92
CA ASN A 840 -53.32 35.94 -8.62
C ASN A 840 -52.77 35.43 -9.95
N ILE A 841 -51.59 35.97 -10.32
CA ILE A 841 -50.96 35.62 -11.60
C ILE A 841 -50.44 34.19 -11.64
N PHE A 842 -50.11 33.57 -10.52
CA PHE A 842 -49.73 32.19 -10.50
C PHE A 842 -50.87 31.26 -10.81
N THR A 843 -52.07 31.59 -10.35
CA THR A 843 -53.30 30.87 -10.71
C THR A 843 -53.70 31.13 -12.16
N LEU A 844 -53.56 32.36 -12.61
CA LEU A 844 -53.77 32.72 -14.02
C LEU A 844 -52.78 32.01 -14.93
N TRP A 845 -51.55 31.94 -14.57
CA TRP A 845 -50.49 31.27 -15.32
C TRP A 845 -50.68 29.75 -15.37
N ARG A 846 -51.14 29.14 -14.29
CA ARG A 846 -51.54 27.74 -14.27
C ARG A 846 -52.70 27.49 -15.25
N SER A 847 -53.67 28.40 -15.30
CA SER A 847 -54.81 28.29 -16.22
C SER A 847 -54.38 28.46 -17.67
N LEU A 848 -53.30 29.21 -17.93
CA LEU A 848 -52.69 29.40 -19.24
C LEU A 848 -51.68 28.32 -19.61
N ARG A 849 -51.57 27.25 -18.76
CA ARG A 849 -50.63 26.11 -18.92
C ARG A 849 -49.14 26.48 -18.99
N PHE A 850 -48.76 27.59 -18.42
CA PHE A 850 -47.33 27.90 -18.20
C PHE A 850 -46.83 27.28 -16.90
N GLY A 851 -46.42 26.06 -16.95
CA GLY A 851 -45.45 25.43 -16.09
C GLY A 851 -45.75 25.15 -14.63
N ASP A 852 -46.44 24.04 -14.36
CA ASP A 852 -46.35 23.35 -13.04
C ASP A 852 -44.88 23.08 -12.65
N ASN A 853 -43.95 23.07 -13.62
CA ASN A 853 -42.55 22.74 -13.42
C ASN A 853 -41.69 23.91 -12.92
N LEU A 854 -41.98 25.16 -13.34
CA LEU A 854 -41.21 26.32 -12.86
C LEU A 854 -41.54 26.64 -11.40
N GLN A 855 -42.81 26.46 -11.01
CA GLN A 855 -43.24 26.64 -9.62
C GLN A 855 -42.63 25.55 -8.72
N ALA A 856 -42.73 24.27 -9.14
CA ALA A 856 -42.14 23.15 -8.40
C ALA A 856 -40.62 23.30 -8.31
N TRP A 857 -39.95 23.78 -9.37
CA TRP A 857 -38.53 24.08 -9.35
C TRP A 857 -38.18 25.23 -8.41
N LEU A 858 -38.98 26.33 -8.43
CA LEU A 858 -38.78 27.47 -7.52
C LEU A 858 -39.11 27.07 -6.07
N GLU A 859 -40.12 26.28 -5.82
CA GLU A 859 -40.48 25.77 -4.48
C GLU A 859 -39.38 24.81 -3.95
N GLN A 860 -38.77 24.01 -4.80
CA GLN A 860 -37.67 23.09 -4.41
C GLN A 860 -36.32 23.75 -4.30
N ASN A 861 -36.02 24.78 -5.06
CA ASN A 861 -34.72 25.41 -5.15
C ASN A 861 -34.62 26.81 -4.52
N ALA A 862 -35.71 27.47 -4.25
CA ALA A 862 -35.77 28.71 -3.47
C ALA A 862 -35.69 28.41 -1.95
N ARG A 863 -34.59 27.77 -1.51
CA ARG A 863 -34.25 27.74 -0.09
C ARG A 863 -33.76 29.12 0.31
N LEU A 864 -34.48 29.73 1.18
CA LEU A 864 -34.03 30.96 1.88
C LEU A 864 -32.70 30.63 2.56
N PRO A 865 -31.66 31.48 2.40
CA PRO A 865 -30.49 31.39 3.24
C PRO A 865 -30.87 31.70 4.67
N GLY A 866 -31.01 30.74 5.56
CA GLY A 866 -31.27 31.00 6.96
C GLY A 866 -31.75 29.88 7.83
N ASN A 867 -32.02 28.67 7.30
CA ASN A 867 -32.41 27.53 8.14
C ASN A 867 -31.45 26.34 8.02
N ASP A 868 -30.15 26.61 8.16
CA ASP A 868 -29.21 25.59 8.56
C ASP A 868 -29.21 25.54 10.10
N CYS A 869 -29.99 24.61 10.64
CA CYS A 869 -29.80 24.20 12.03
C CYS A 869 -28.39 23.64 12.18
N PRO A 870 -27.58 24.10 13.12
CA PRO A 870 -26.31 23.45 13.43
C PRO A 870 -26.57 22.03 13.90
N GLN A 871 -25.89 21.06 13.30
CA GLN A 871 -25.95 19.65 13.70
C GLN A 871 -25.85 19.54 15.23
N GLY A 872 -26.93 19.01 15.85
CA GLY A 872 -26.93 18.66 17.27
C GLY A 872 -28.01 19.32 18.16
N LYS A 873 -29.03 20.02 17.62
CA LYS A 873 -30.20 20.43 18.42
C LYS A 873 -31.50 20.12 17.68
N GLU A 874 -32.36 19.36 18.33
CA GLU A 874 -33.75 19.14 17.93
C GLU A 874 -34.45 20.51 17.80
N CYS A 875 -34.89 20.83 16.58
CA CYS A 875 -35.74 21.98 16.34
C CYS A 875 -37.17 21.57 16.63
N GLU A 876 -37.73 22.04 17.72
CA GLU A 876 -39.20 21.94 18.01
C GLU A 876 -39.97 22.61 16.87
N GLU A 877 -40.85 21.84 16.23
CA GLU A 877 -41.90 22.33 15.37
C GLU A 877 -42.81 23.23 16.20
N LYS A 878 -42.80 24.55 15.94
CA LYS A 878 -43.89 25.43 16.30
C LYS A 878 -44.87 25.46 15.14
N GLN A 879 -46.08 25.01 15.50
CA GLN A 879 -47.29 25.06 14.67
C GLN A 879 -47.57 26.46 14.12
#